data_6295682e5c336934e83e41f5b8508a01
#
_entry.id   6295682e5c336934e83e41f5b8508a01
#
_cell.length_a   1.000
_cell.length_b   1.000
_cell.length_c   1.000
_cell.angle_alpha   90.00
_cell.angle_beta   90.00
_cell.angle_gamma   90.00
#
_symmetry.space_group_name_H-M   'P 1'
#
loop_
_entity.id
_entity.type
_entity.pdbx_description
1 polymer ?
#
loop_
_entity_poly.entity_id
_entity_poly.type
_entity_poly.pdbx_seq_one_letter_code
_entity_poly.pdbx_strand_id
1 'polypeptide(L)'
;MRRLTLLILTFVALMARGQILPMDPTVRCGKLDNGLTYYIVPNKNTGEKAEFYIVQRVGSILEEEHQRGLAHFLEHMAFNGTKNFPDKTLISYLESNGVRFGVDINAYTAFDQTVYSISNVPTQRTGLVDSCLLILHDWSGYITLDAEEIDAERKVIHEEWRTKRNVRDRIYEQTLPKLFPDSNRYAYRMPIGLMEVVDNFPHQALRDYYHKWYRPDLQAIIVVGDVDAHYIEQQISELWKDIPLRKDATERIYYPVADNAAPIVAIGTDPGLTSGTLRISYKYDPLPTDVRLTLQGRKEEYIKSMIVAMLSGRLYDLSVQGTAPAGVNMTFFDGDYSLAMTKKAFSATATFAEDNWMQAMNALILQLKGVMEHGFTAEEFARSQQQIEAWIPSLEAGVGISTSNQALVQRCMAHFLHHQPLLSQVEEAKVYRYMLDNVTLEEVNARFNDFLYTPNGMAILLQGQEREGNVWPTETEVLQAYGQAWYQKTMPHKIPELEPAPELMPQKPQSGSIVKIKRNKTYGTQEFLLSNGAKVILKPTGNTRSEIRLTAISNGGTSLMPDTDYNNINAINALPPMGGLAHLSGNELGRALQGSSVSYQVNVGTLTESFTGTCDPSDAEQLLQLLHLRFTTMRQDTMAFQRWQQRMRQTLSQRIENPMTLFSDTLRETMYEVHPRNRRATMDLADGVDYDRTCHLFMERFANAADFTFIFVGQVDAEALKPLICQYIASLPGNSKQKEKANLAALPPLKHGKHVTHVHIPEGGESTTVIYNILAKRRYTQKNSLACSVLSEVMNTLCTETLREQEGGTYNVSVTSRISRQPADELTIMFNFNTNPEQADKLLQQAIALLAQVAKEGPSTEVFNSAREYLKKRHSDYLGTNAYWIETLTEQARYHSDDMLTNGKALQNLTPKDIQRIARRLTRSPHTAEIILNGTK
;
A
#
# COMPACT_ATOMS: atom_id res chain seq x y z
N MET A 1 -49.83 8.70 24.45
CA MET A 1 -49.13 7.48 24.06
C MET A 1 -49.62 6.92 22.69
N ARG A 2 -50.85 6.51 22.48
CA ARG A 2 -51.30 5.96 21.17
C ARG A 2 -51.04 6.85 19.92
N ARG A 3 -51.18 8.18 20.03
CA ARG A 3 -50.87 9.10 18.91
C ARG A 3 -49.36 9.29 18.64
N LEU A 4 -48.55 9.19 19.69
CA LEU A 4 -47.09 9.23 19.54
C LEU A 4 -46.54 7.94 18.96
N THR A 5 -47.09 6.78 19.36
CA THR A 5 -46.78 5.47 18.80
C THR A 5 -47.19 5.34 17.33
N LEU A 6 -48.35 5.92 16.94
CA LEU A 6 -48.81 5.96 15.55
C LEU A 6 -47.95 6.88 14.68
N LEU A 7 -47.48 8.03 15.23
CA LEU A 7 -46.55 8.93 14.54
C LEU A 7 -45.18 8.29 14.37
N ILE A 8 -44.67 7.55 15.36
CA ILE A 8 -43.42 6.79 15.27
C ILE A 8 -43.57 5.62 14.28
N LEU A 9 -44.68 4.89 14.29
CA LEU A 9 -44.96 3.82 13.32
C LEU A 9 -45.17 4.34 11.90
N THR A 10 -45.79 5.51 11.71
CA THR A 10 -45.91 6.16 10.40
C THR A 10 -44.58 6.72 9.93
N PHE A 11 -43.74 7.23 10.82
CA PHE A 11 -42.38 7.71 10.51
C PHE A 11 -41.46 6.55 10.13
N VAL A 12 -41.53 5.42 10.85
CA VAL A 12 -40.80 4.18 10.53
C VAL A 12 -41.32 3.54 9.24
N ALA A 13 -42.62 3.56 8.96
CA ALA A 13 -43.19 3.02 7.72
C ALA A 13 -42.94 3.92 6.50
N LEU A 14 -42.80 5.23 6.68
CA LEU A 14 -42.34 6.17 5.64
C LEU A 14 -40.84 6.08 5.39
N MET A 15 -40.02 5.73 6.40
CA MET A 15 -38.61 5.45 6.27
C MET A 15 -38.32 4.19 5.43
N ALA A 16 -39.24 3.23 5.37
CA ALA A 16 -39.04 1.92 4.72
C ALA A 16 -39.22 1.93 3.19
N ARG A 17 -39.67 3.03 2.58
CA ARG A 17 -39.88 3.08 1.12
C ARG A 17 -39.20 4.33 0.52
N GLY A 18 -37.97 4.16 0.01
CA GLY A 18 -37.37 5.09 -0.94
C GLY A 18 -36.80 6.39 -0.36
N GLN A 19 -36.66 6.51 0.97
CA GLN A 19 -36.04 7.70 1.53
C GLN A 19 -34.52 7.71 1.27
N ILE A 20 -34.04 8.76 0.59
CA ILE A 20 -32.62 9.03 0.40
C ILE A 20 -31.98 9.25 1.77
N LEU A 21 -30.86 8.58 2.01
CA LEU A 21 -30.08 8.71 3.23
C LEU A 21 -29.46 10.12 3.34
N PRO A 22 -29.35 10.69 4.56
CA PRO A 22 -28.81 12.03 4.72
C PRO A 22 -27.33 12.06 4.37
N MET A 23 -26.92 13.12 3.68
CA MET A 23 -25.48 13.39 3.47
C MET A 23 -24.83 13.84 4.76
N ASP A 24 -23.55 13.54 4.94
CA ASP A 24 -22.73 14.03 6.05
C ASP A 24 -22.78 15.57 6.08
N PRO A 25 -23.28 16.19 7.15
CA PRO A 25 -23.44 17.64 7.25
C PRO A 25 -22.11 18.40 7.25
N THR A 26 -20.98 17.74 7.46
CA THR A 26 -19.65 18.34 7.37
C THR A 26 -19.19 18.53 5.92
N VAL A 27 -19.84 17.84 4.98
CA VAL A 27 -19.56 17.94 3.55
C VAL A 27 -20.42 19.03 2.91
N ARG A 28 -19.79 20.08 2.42
CA ARG A 28 -20.45 21.07 1.60
C ARG A 28 -20.44 20.61 0.14
N CYS A 29 -21.58 20.16 -0.36
CA CYS A 29 -21.75 19.67 -1.71
C CYS A 29 -22.75 20.52 -2.48
N GLY A 30 -22.46 20.78 -3.75
CA GLY A 30 -23.34 21.53 -4.63
C GLY A 30 -23.10 21.24 -6.10
N LYS A 31 -23.93 21.86 -6.95
CA LYS A 31 -23.82 21.77 -8.40
C LYS A 31 -24.00 23.16 -8.99
N LEU A 32 -23.08 23.57 -9.86
CA LEU A 32 -23.15 24.86 -10.57
C LEU A 32 -24.12 24.78 -11.75
N ASP A 33 -24.53 25.92 -12.28
CA ASP A 33 -25.43 26.04 -13.44
C ASP A 33 -24.88 25.38 -14.71
N ASN A 34 -23.54 25.28 -14.84
CA ASN A 34 -22.89 24.60 -15.95
C ASN A 34 -22.77 23.07 -15.75
N GLY A 35 -23.30 22.57 -14.65
CA GLY A 35 -23.34 21.14 -14.37
C GLY A 35 -22.19 20.62 -13.50
N LEU A 36 -21.17 21.43 -13.19
CA LEU A 36 -20.06 21.03 -12.32
C LEU A 36 -20.56 20.68 -10.92
N THR A 37 -20.14 19.52 -10.43
CA THR A 37 -20.37 19.13 -9.03
C THR A 37 -19.18 19.55 -8.19
N TYR A 38 -19.38 19.93 -6.93
CA TYR A 38 -18.27 20.17 -6.01
C TYR A 38 -18.54 19.56 -4.62
N TYR A 39 -17.44 19.18 -3.96
CA TYR A 39 -17.40 18.71 -2.58
C TYR A 39 -16.32 19.46 -1.83
N ILE A 40 -16.65 20.07 -0.71
CA ILE A 40 -15.69 20.77 0.15
C ILE A 40 -15.85 20.23 1.56
N VAL A 41 -14.77 19.68 2.13
CA VAL A 41 -14.77 19.09 3.45
C VAL A 41 -13.71 19.76 4.31
N PRO A 42 -14.08 20.73 5.16
CA PRO A 42 -13.16 21.31 6.13
C PRO A 42 -12.65 20.24 7.11
N ASN A 43 -11.35 20.08 7.20
CA ASN A 43 -10.71 19.10 8.10
C ASN A 43 -9.46 19.71 8.72
N LYS A 44 -9.60 20.20 9.97
CA LYS A 44 -8.50 20.83 10.72
C LYS A 44 -7.57 19.83 11.42
N ASN A 45 -7.91 18.54 11.41
CA ASN A 45 -7.16 17.51 12.13
C ASN A 45 -5.88 17.06 11.41
N THR A 46 -5.61 17.57 10.22
CA THR A 46 -4.55 17.09 9.33
C THR A 46 -3.38 18.06 9.15
N GLY A 47 -3.31 19.09 10.00
CA GLY A 47 -2.16 19.99 10.11
C GLY A 47 -1.95 20.89 8.89
N GLU A 48 -2.75 21.92 8.73
CA GLU A 48 -2.54 23.05 7.78
C GLU A 48 -2.32 22.60 6.32
N LYS A 49 -3.03 21.55 5.89
CA LYS A 49 -2.93 20.97 4.55
C LYS A 49 -4.28 20.74 3.93
N ALA A 50 -4.29 20.71 2.59
CA ALA A 50 -5.47 20.37 1.82
C ALA A 50 -5.14 19.51 0.59
N GLU A 51 -6.16 18.80 0.13
CA GLU A 51 -6.21 17.98 -1.07
C GLU A 51 -7.09 18.66 -2.10
N PHE A 52 -6.66 18.73 -3.35
CA PHE A 52 -7.37 19.32 -4.47
C PHE A 52 -7.48 18.29 -5.59
N TYR A 53 -8.71 17.90 -5.92
CA TYR A 53 -8.97 16.86 -6.92
C TYR A 53 -9.97 17.35 -7.95
N ILE A 54 -9.73 17.02 -9.21
CA ILE A 54 -10.76 17.00 -10.24
C ILE A 54 -10.98 15.57 -10.69
N VAL A 55 -12.23 15.12 -10.57
CA VAL A 55 -12.66 13.77 -10.87
C VAL A 55 -13.60 13.83 -12.05
N GLN A 56 -13.31 13.03 -13.07
CA GLN A 56 -14.09 13.03 -14.30
C GLN A 56 -14.72 11.65 -14.53
N ARG A 57 -16.00 11.64 -14.94
CA ARG A 57 -16.68 10.44 -15.45
C ARG A 57 -16.32 10.19 -16.90
N VAL A 58 -15.04 10.28 -17.22
CA VAL A 58 -14.46 10.19 -18.56
C VAL A 58 -13.23 9.29 -18.47
N GLY A 59 -13.14 8.30 -19.32
CA GLY A 59 -12.02 7.37 -19.36
C GLY A 59 -11.96 6.64 -20.69
N SER A 60 -11.08 5.66 -20.80
CA SER A 60 -10.79 4.96 -22.06
C SER A 60 -12.00 4.29 -22.70
N ILE A 61 -13.04 3.96 -21.93
CA ILE A 61 -14.27 3.35 -22.45
C ILE A 61 -14.99 4.23 -23.47
N LEU A 62 -14.76 5.54 -23.45
CA LEU A 62 -15.39 6.51 -24.33
C LEU A 62 -14.63 6.76 -25.65
N GLU A 63 -13.46 6.17 -25.80
CA GLU A 63 -12.62 6.29 -26.99
C GLU A 63 -13.26 5.61 -28.20
N GLU A 64 -13.16 6.24 -29.37
CA GLU A 64 -13.43 5.58 -30.65
C GLU A 64 -12.24 4.68 -31.06
N GLU A 65 -12.37 3.86 -32.11
CA GLU A 65 -11.30 2.93 -32.49
C GLU A 65 -9.97 3.64 -32.79
N HIS A 66 -10.03 4.77 -33.49
CA HIS A 66 -8.86 5.57 -33.83
C HIS A 66 -8.35 6.46 -32.68
N GLN A 67 -8.97 6.36 -31.49
CA GLN A 67 -8.64 7.13 -30.30
C GLN A 67 -8.14 6.22 -29.15
N ARG A 68 -7.91 4.92 -29.40
CA ARG A 68 -7.49 3.96 -28.34
C ARG A 68 -6.15 4.34 -27.72
N GLY A 69 -6.22 4.80 -26.47
CA GLY A 69 -5.09 5.32 -25.68
C GLY A 69 -5.12 6.84 -25.50
N LEU A 70 -6.04 7.57 -26.15
CA LEU A 70 -6.06 9.03 -26.08
C LEU A 70 -6.62 9.59 -24.76
N ALA A 71 -7.42 8.83 -24.01
CA ALA A 71 -7.82 9.20 -22.66
C ALA A 71 -6.61 9.30 -21.72
N HIS A 72 -5.72 8.33 -21.76
CA HIS A 72 -4.47 8.31 -21.00
C HIS A 72 -3.46 9.33 -21.55
N PHE A 73 -3.37 9.44 -22.86
CA PHE A 73 -2.53 10.47 -23.48
C PHE A 73 -2.92 11.88 -23.03
N LEU A 74 -4.22 12.17 -22.97
CA LEU A 74 -4.74 13.45 -22.50
C LEU A 74 -4.41 13.71 -21.02
N GLU A 75 -4.37 12.65 -20.20
CA GLU A 75 -3.92 12.74 -18.82
C GLU A 75 -2.50 13.32 -18.74
N HIS A 76 -1.55 12.81 -19.54
CA HIS A 76 -0.19 13.33 -19.63
C HIS A 76 -0.14 14.79 -20.09
N MET A 77 -0.91 15.12 -21.12
CA MET A 77 -0.95 16.47 -21.69
C MET A 77 -1.43 17.54 -20.70
N ALA A 78 -2.17 17.15 -19.66
CA ALA A 78 -2.59 18.08 -18.60
C ALA A 78 -1.40 18.68 -17.82
N PHE A 79 -0.23 18.04 -17.88
CA PHE A 79 1.01 18.51 -17.24
C PHE A 79 1.94 19.24 -18.21
N ASN A 80 1.67 19.19 -19.52
CA ASN A 80 2.51 19.75 -20.59
C ASN A 80 2.04 21.13 -21.09
N GLY A 81 1.12 21.76 -20.39
CA GLY A 81 0.71 23.14 -20.65
C GLY A 81 -0.79 23.38 -20.55
N THR A 82 -1.13 24.46 -19.90
CA THR A 82 -2.49 24.97 -19.78
C THR A 82 -2.53 26.46 -20.06
N LYS A 83 -3.72 27.06 -20.17
CA LYS A 83 -3.93 28.49 -20.44
C LYS A 83 -3.15 29.39 -19.48
N ASN A 84 -3.18 29.12 -18.19
CA ASN A 84 -2.56 29.97 -17.18
C ASN A 84 -1.16 29.48 -16.77
N PHE A 85 -0.81 28.26 -17.12
CA PHE A 85 0.49 27.64 -16.86
C PHE A 85 1.03 27.03 -18.16
N PRO A 86 1.64 27.89 -19.04
CA PRO A 86 2.20 27.41 -20.30
C PRO A 86 3.36 26.45 -20.05
N ASP A 87 3.60 25.57 -20.98
CA ASP A 87 4.64 24.56 -20.94
C ASP A 87 4.57 23.75 -19.61
N LYS A 88 5.69 23.50 -18.99
CA LYS A 88 5.80 22.77 -17.69
C LYS A 88 5.84 23.69 -16.45
N THR A 89 5.40 24.95 -16.61
CA THR A 89 5.45 25.95 -15.53
C THR A 89 4.54 25.58 -14.35
N LEU A 90 3.49 24.80 -14.56
CA LEU A 90 2.63 24.26 -13.51
C LEU A 90 3.44 23.42 -12.51
N ILE A 91 4.24 22.48 -13.00
CA ILE A 91 5.06 21.58 -12.19
C ILE A 91 6.10 22.42 -11.43
N SER A 92 6.85 23.25 -12.12
CA SER A 92 7.88 24.11 -11.52
C SER A 92 7.30 25.03 -10.43
N TYR A 93 6.12 25.60 -10.67
CA TYR A 93 5.43 26.43 -9.69
C TYR A 93 5.07 25.64 -8.42
N LEU A 94 4.46 24.48 -8.55
CA LEU A 94 4.04 23.67 -7.42
C LEU A 94 5.26 23.13 -6.65
N GLU A 95 6.30 22.68 -7.35
CA GLU A 95 7.53 22.20 -6.72
C GLU A 95 8.29 23.29 -5.96
N SER A 96 8.31 24.53 -6.47
CA SER A 96 8.87 25.68 -5.77
C SER A 96 8.13 25.98 -4.44
N ASN A 97 6.89 25.50 -4.33
CA ASN A 97 6.07 25.56 -3.14
C ASN A 97 6.10 24.27 -2.28
N GLY A 98 6.98 23.31 -2.62
CA GLY A 98 7.17 22.07 -1.87
C GLY A 98 6.12 20.98 -2.18
N VAL A 99 5.35 21.15 -3.25
CA VAL A 99 4.36 20.16 -3.75
C VAL A 99 5.00 19.46 -4.95
N ARG A 100 5.36 18.19 -4.81
CA ARG A 100 6.24 17.49 -5.74
C ARG A 100 5.49 16.65 -6.76
N PHE A 101 5.91 16.71 -8.02
CA PHE A 101 5.41 15.87 -9.11
C PHE A 101 5.74 14.39 -8.86
N GLY A 102 4.77 13.51 -9.14
CA GLY A 102 4.87 12.07 -8.92
C GLY A 102 4.73 11.62 -7.46
N VAL A 103 4.67 12.57 -6.51
CA VAL A 103 4.44 12.30 -5.08
C VAL A 103 3.15 12.96 -4.58
N ASP A 104 3.07 14.28 -4.70
CA ASP A 104 1.93 15.09 -4.27
C ASP A 104 1.03 15.47 -5.45
N ILE A 105 1.59 15.56 -6.66
CA ILE A 105 0.86 15.85 -7.91
C ILE A 105 0.81 14.54 -8.70
N ASN A 106 -0.39 14.08 -9.01
CA ASN A 106 -0.60 12.80 -9.69
C ASN A 106 -1.88 12.83 -10.51
N ALA A 107 -1.97 11.87 -11.45
CA ALA A 107 -3.20 11.58 -12.16
C ALA A 107 -3.29 10.08 -12.45
N TYR A 108 -4.45 9.61 -12.84
CA TYR A 108 -4.64 8.29 -13.38
C TYR A 108 -5.87 8.23 -14.27
N THR A 109 -5.79 7.38 -15.28
CA THR A 109 -6.89 7.06 -16.20
C THR A 109 -7.31 5.60 -16.01
N ALA A 110 -8.62 5.39 -15.85
CA ALA A 110 -9.24 4.07 -15.84
C ALA A 110 -10.23 3.95 -17.01
N PHE A 111 -10.97 2.85 -17.09
CA PHE A 111 -11.98 2.67 -18.12
C PHE A 111 -13.05 3.77 -18.08
N ASP A 112 -13.57 4.09 -16.91
CA ASP A 112 -14.75 4.93 -16.72
C ASP A 112 -14.45 6.31 -16.13
N GLN A 113 -13.22 6.55 -15.72
CA GLN A 113 -12.85 7.76 -15.00
C GLN A 113 -11.41 8.21 -15.27
N THR A 114 -11.18 9.51 -15.16
CA THR A 114 -9.85 10.12 -15.06
C THR A 114 -9.83 11.05 -13.86
N VAL A 115 -8.77 11.00 -13.07
CA VAL A 115 -8.63 11.78 -11.86
C VAL A 115 -7.28 12.49 -11.85
N TYR A 116 -7.29 13.80 -11.58
CA TYR A 116 -6.09 14.59 -11.33
C TYR A 116 -6.11 15.05 -9.88
N SER A 117 -4.95 15.09 -9.24
CA SER A 117 -4.82 15.39 -7.83
C SER A 117 -3.60 16.24 -7.51
N ILE A 118 -3.79 17.20 -6.60
CA ILE A 118 -2.73 17.95 -5.93
C ILE A 118 -2.91 17.72 -4.43
N SER A 119 -2.03 16.95 -3.84
CA SER A 119 -2.14 16.45 -2.47
C SER A 119 -1.19 17.17 -1.52
N ASN A 120 -1.49 17.11 -0.22
CA ASN A 120 -0.62 17.66 0.82
C ASN A 120 -0.23 19.13 0.63
N VAL A 121 -1.11 19.95 0.05
CA VAL A 121 -0.86 21.37 -0.24
C VAL A 121 -0.83 22.17 1.07
N PRO A 122 0.27 22.92 1.38
CA PRO A 122 0.31 23.78 2.56
C PRO A 122 -0.65 24.95 2.45
N THR A 123 -1.65 25.02 3.32
CA THR A 123 -2.70 26.06 3.28
C THR A 123 -2.26 27.41 3.83
N GLN A 124 -1.15 27.45 4.57
CA GLN A 124 -0.59 28.69 5.13
C GLN A 124 0.17 29.56 4.09
N ARG A 125 0.46 29.04 2.89
CA ARG A 125 1.15 29.77 1.83
C ARG A 125 0.16 30.63 1.08
N THR A 126 0.35 31.95 1.14
CA THR A 126 -0.50 32.93 0.45
C THR A 126 -0.59 32.63 -1.05
N GLY A 127 -1.80 32.57 -1.57
CA GLY A 127 -2.08 32.37 -3.00
C GLY A 127 -1.93 30.93 -3.51
N LEU A 128 -1.36 29.98 -2.73
CA LEU A 128 -1.14 28.62 -3.19
C LEU A 128 -2.47 27.87 -3.36
N VAL A 129 -3.41 28.05 -2.43
CA VAL A 129 -4.77 27.48 -2.51
C VAL A 129 -5.49 27.95 -3.78
N ASP A 130 -5.42 29.26 -4.06
CA ASP A 130 -6.04 29.84 -5.24
C ASP A 130 -5.40 29.34 -6.53
N SER A 131 -4.07 29.18 -6.52
CA SER A 131 -3.34 28.60 -7.66
C SER A 131 -3.72 27.15 -7.90
N CYS A 132 -3.92 26.34 -6.82
CA CYS A 132 -4.41 24.97 -6.98
C CYS A 132 -5.82 24.95 -7.60
N LEU A 133 -6.72 25.81 -7.17
CA LEU A 133 -8.05 25.93 -7.78
C LEU A 133 -7.97 26.36 -9.25
N LEU A 134 -7.09 27.30 -9.59
CA LEU A 134 -6.86 27.72 -10.97
C LEU A 134 -6.29 26.58 -11.83
N ILE A 135 -5.41 25.75 -11.28
CA ILE A 135 -4.90 24.56 -11.97
C ILE A 135 -6.05 23.56 -12.23
N LEU A 136 -6.91 23.29 -11.24
CA LEU A 136 -8.07 22.42 -11.46
C LEU A 136 -9.01 22.98 -12.53
N HIS A 137 -9.19 24.30 -12.54
CA HIS A 137 -9.99 24.99 -13.56
C HIS A 137 -9.37 24.82 -14.96
N ASP A 138 -8.06 24.98 -15.08
CA ASP A 138 -7.36 24.78 -16.35
C ASP A 138 -7.43 23.31 -16.81
N TRP A 139 -7.28 22.36 -15.92
CA TRP A 139 -7.48 20.93 -16.22
C TRP A 139 -8.93 20.61 -16.64
N SER A 140 -9.89 21.38 -16.13
CA SER A 140 -11.30 21.22 -16.49
C SER A 140 -11.60 21.55 -17.95
N GLY A 141 -11.01 22.63 -18.49
CA GLY A 141 -11.42 23.13 -19.81
C GLY A 141 -10.35 23.87 -20.61
N TYR A 142 -9.11 23.97 -20.16
CA TYR A 142 -8.08 24.84 -20.72
C TYR A 142 -6.70 24.19 -20.89
N ILE A 143 -6.64 22.89 -21.15
CA ILE A 143 -5.42 22.19 -21.57
C ILE A 143 -5.08 22.64 -22.99
N THR A 144 -3.84 23.05 -23.26
CA THR A 144 -3.47 23.69 -24.54
C THR A 144 -3.33 22.72 -25.70
N LEU A 145 -2.89 21.51 -25.48
CA LEU A 145 -2.68 20.43 -26.47
C LEU A 145 -1.81 20.91 -27.64
N ASP A 146 -0.63 21.47 -27.29
CA ASP A 146 0.35 21.90 -28.26
C ASP A 146 0.86 20.73 -29.12
N ALA A 147 1.07 20.97 -30.43
CA ALA A 147 1.45 19.92 -31.37
C ALA A 147 2.86 19.37 -31.10
N GLU A 148 3.81 20.21 -30.72
CA GLU A 148 5.19 19.79 -30.42
C GLU A 148 5.24 18.98 -29.15
N GLU A 149 4.46 19.36 -28.12
CA GLU A 149 4.35 18.62 -26.86
C GLU A 149 3.64 17.27 -27.05
N ILE A 150 2.59 17.20 -27.89
CA ILE A 150 1.95 15.92 -28.25
C ILE A 150 2.96 14.98 -28.89
N ASP A 151 3.75 15.44 -29.85
CA ASP A 151 4.71 14.57 -30.54
C ASP A 151 5.87 14.15 -29.63
N ALA A 152 6.28 14.99 -28.67
CA ALA A 152 7.26 14.64 -27.65
C ALA A 152 6.72 13.57 -26.70
N GLU A 153 5.46 13.69 -26.27
CA GLU A 153 4.84 12.80 -25.28
C GLU A 153 4.58 11.38 -25.80
N ARG A 154 4.43 11.20 -27.13
CA ARG A 154 4.31 9.84 -27.73
C ARG A 154 5.41 8.89 -27.27
N LYS A 155 6.65 9.39 -27.20
CA LYS A 155 7.80 8.58 -26.78
C LYS A 155 7.71 8.20 -25.30
N VAL A 156 7.24 9.12 -24.47
CA VAL A 156 7.07 8.87 -23.02
C VAL A 156 6.01 7.82 -22.78
N ILE A 157 4.86 7.90 -23.45
CA ILE A 157 3.79 6.91 -23.36
C ILE A 157 4.26 5.53 -23.87
N HIS A 158 5.03 5.51 -24.98
CA HIS A 158 5.58 4.28 -25.52
C HIS A 158 6.54 3.61 -24.54
N GLU A 159 7.41 4.40 -23.87
CA GLU A 159 8.30 3.89 -22.81
C GLU A 159 7.53 3.42 -21.57
N GLU A 160 6.44 4.10 -21.23
CA GLU A 160 5.55 3.67 -20.15
C GLU A 160 4.90 2.32 -20.47
N TRP A 161 4.31 2.17 -21.66
CA TRP A 161 3.74 0.91 -22.11
C TRP A 161 4.76 -0.22 -22.03
N ARG A 162 5.97 0.01 -22.53
CA ARG A 162 7.04 -0.97 -22.53
C ARG A 162 7.46 -1.38 -21.10
N THR A 163 7.55 -0.40 -20.21
CA THR A 163 7.99 -0.59 -18.82
C THR A 163 6.89 -1.18 -17.93
N LYS A 164 5.65 -0.76 -18.14
CA LYS A 164 4.49 -1.20 -17.33
C LYS A 164 3.79 -2.44 -17.84
N ARG A 165 4.09 -2.94 -19.06
CA ARG A 165 3.52 -4.19 -19.58
C ARG A 165 3.98 -5.38 -18.73
N ASN A 166 3.35 -5.48 -17.57
CA ASN A 166 3.63 -6.52 -16.57
C ASN A 166 2.78 -7.78 -16.84
N VAL A 167 3.00 -8.81 -16.04
CA VAL A 167 2.27 -10.10 -16.10
C VAL A 167 0.74 -9.88 -16.09
N ARG A 168 0.24 -8.98 -15.26
CA ARG A 168 -1.20 -8.70 -15.17
C ARG A 168 -1.76 -8.17 -16.49
N ASP A 169 -1.04 -7.28 -17.17
CA ASP A 169 -1.52 -6.68 -18.40
C ASP A 169 -1.54 -7.72 -19.53
N ARG A 170 -0.49 -8.59 -19.62
CA ARG A 170 -0.47 -9.70 -20.57
C ARG A 170 -1.59 -10.72 -20.32
N ILE A 171 -1.93 -11.00 -19.06
CA ILE A 171 -3.08 -11.83 -18.70
C ILE A 171 -4.40 -11.15 -19.08
N TYR A 172 -4.53 -9.84 -18.88
CA TYR A 172 -5.73 -9.11 -19.32
C TYR A 172 -5.91 -9.14 -20.84
N GLU A 173 -4.85 -8.97 -21.60
CA GLU A 173 -4.87 -9.12 -23.08
C GLU A 173 -5.41 -10.49 -23.51
N GLN A 174 -5.08 -11.56 -22.80
CA GLN A 174 -5.57 -12.91 -23.08
C GLN A 174 -7.01 -13.16 -22.63
N THR A 175 -7.40 -12.60 -21.49
CA THR A 175 -8.62 -13.03 -20.78
C THR A 175 -9.80 -12.07 -20.93
N LEU A 176 -9.59 -10.75 -21.05
CA LEU A 176 -10.68 -9.78 -21.16
C LEU A 176 -11.56 -10.01 -22.41
N PRO A 177 -11.02 -10.35 -23.60
CA PRO A 177 -11.87 -10.65 -24.77
C PRO A 177 -12.81 -11.83 -24.58
N LYS A 178 -12.49 -12.75 -23.68
CA LYS A 178 -13.34 -13.89 -23.31
C LYS A 178 -14.34 -13.52 -22.23
N LEU A 179 -13.91 -12.76 -21.22
CA LEU A 179 -14.74 -12.33 -20.09
C LEU A 179 -15.83 -11.33 -20.51
N PHE A 180 -15.56 -10.55 -21.55
CA PHE A 180 -16.46 -9.54 -22.10
C PHE A 180 -16.80 -9.87 -23.57
N PRO A 181 -17.74 -10.78 -23.82
CA PRO A 181 -18.13 -11.15 -25.18
C PRO A 181 -18.86 -10.02 -25.90
N ASP A 182 -19.21 -10.28 -27.14
CA ASP A 182 -20.02 -9.42 -28.01
C ASP A 182 -19.41 -8.04 -28.31
N SER A 183 -18.10 -7.96 -28.44
CA SER A 183 -17.37 -6.71 -28.72
C SER A 183 -17.58 -5.62 -27.68
N ASN A 184 -17.85 -6.00 -26.42
CA ASN A 184 -17.99 -5.06 -25.31
C ASN A 184 -16.68 -4.27 -25.14
N ARG A 185 -16.77 -2.98 -24.94
CA ARG A 185 -15.60 -2.09 -24.87
C ARG A 185 -14.66 -2.39 -23.72
N TYR A 186 -15.12 -2.96 -22.61
CA TYR A 186 -14.23 -3.41 -21.51
C TYR A 186 -13.22 -4.48 -21.95
N ALA A 187 -13.49 -5.22 -23.02
CA ALA A 187 -12.54 -6.18 -23.56
C ALA A 187 -11.34 -5.53 -24.25
N TYR A 188 -11.48 -4.30 -24.78
CA TYR A 188 -10.55 -3.75 -25.74
C TYR A 188 -10.11 -2.30 -25.46
N ARG A 189 -10.60 -1.66 -24.39
CA ARG A 189 -10.31 -0.26 -24.06
C ARG A 189 -9.39 -0.12 -22.85
N MET A 190 -8.34 -0.97 -22.78
CA MET A 190 -7.29 -0.76 -21.78
C MET A 190 -6.78 0.69 -21.88
N PRO A 191 -6.62 1.41 -20.75
CA PRO A 191 -6.27 2.83 -20.78
C PRO A 191 -4.99 3.17 -21.52
N ILE A 192 -3.96 2.29 -21.44
CA ILE A 192 -2.69 2.47 -22.15
C ILE A 192 -2.87 2.48 -23.67
N GLY A 193 -3.96 1.90 -24.18
CA GLY A 193 -4.35 1.91 -25.58
C GLY A 193 -3.54 0.97 -26.47
N LEU A 194 -3.53 1.32 -27.76
CA LEU A 194 -2.75 0.63 -28.80
C LEU A 194 -1.61 1.52 -29.24
N MET A 195 -0.39 1.01 -29.19
CA MET A 195 0.80 1.78 -29.60
C MET A 195 0.74 2.22 -31.07
N GLU A 196 0.17 1.38 -31.94
CA GLU A 196 -0.08 1.81 -33.33
C GLU A 196 -0.94 3.07 -33.45
N VAL A 197 -1.93 3.24 -32.56
CA VAL A 197 -2.75 4.45 -32.51
C VAL A 197 -1.96 5.58 -31.84
N VAL A 198 -1.32 5.33 -30.72
CA VAL A 198 -0.54 6.32 -29.95
C VAL A 198 0.55 6.95 -30.79
N ASP A 199 1.25 6.15 -31.60
CA ASP A 199 2.35 6.63 -32.43
C ASP A 199 1.86 7.46 -33.65
N ASN A 200 0.63 7.22 -34.14
CA ASN A 200 0.19 7.71 -35.46
C ASN A 200 -1.09 8.56 -35.44
N PHE A 201 -1.76 8.76 -34.30
CA PHE A 201 -3.00 9.55 -34.29
C PHE A 201 -2.75 11.00 -34.75
N PRO A 202 -3.64 11.60 -35.55
CA PRO A 202 -3.56 13.01 -35.89
C PRO A 202 -3.90 13.84 -34.63
N HIS A 203 -3.18 14.93 -34.39
CA HIS A 203 -3.39 15.82 -33.22
C HIS A 203 -4.87 16.21 -33.02
N GLN A 204 -5.62 16.33 -34.11
CA GLN A 204 -7.05 16.65 -34.07
C GLN A 204 -7.86 15.58 -33.35
N ALA A 205 -7.49 14.28 -33.43
CA ALA A 205 -8.22 13.21 -32.76
C ALA A 205 -8.17 13.35 -31.24
N LEU A 206 -7.03 13.82 -30.67
CA LEU A 206 -6.89 14.12 -29.27
C LEU A 206 -7.73 15.35 -28.87
N ARG A 207 -7.68 16.42 -29.69
CA ARG A 207 -8.50 17.62 -29.47
C ARG A 207 -9.99 17.29 -29.53
N ASP A 208 -10.41 16.45 -30.47
CA ASP A 208 -11.80 15.99 -30.59
C ASP A 208 -12.26 15.23 -29.35
N TYR A 209 -11.42 14.32 -28.82
CA TYR A 209 -11.69 13.60 -27.58
C TYR A 209 -11.83 14.57 -26.40
N TYR A 210 -10.86 15.49 -26.24
CA TYR A 210 -10.88 16.51 -25.20
C TYR A 210 -12.13 17.38 -25.28
N HIS A 211 -12.41 17.98 -26.43
CA HIS A 211 -13.58 18.85 -26.59
C HIS A 211 -14.91 18.13 -26.45
N LYS A 212 -14.98 16.84 -26.76
CA LYS A 212 -16.20 16.05 -26.61
C LYS A 212 -16.50 15.74 -25.14
N TRP A 213 -15.48 15.40 -24.36
CA TRP A 213 -15.67 14.75 -23.07
C TRP A 213 -15.26 15.59 -21.85
N TYR A 214 -14.29 16.52 -21.96
CA TYR A 214 -13.88 17.38 -20.85
C TYR A 214 -14.84 18.54 -20.71
N ARG A 215 -15.83 18.36 -19.85
CA ARG A 215 -16.90 19.34 -19.64
C ARG A 215 -17.46 19.25 -18.21
N PRO A 216 -17.93 20.38 -17.65
CA PRO A 216 -18.32 20.49 -16.24
C PRO A 216 -19.37 19.49 -15.76
N ASP A 217 -20.34 19.11 -16.60
CA ASP A 217 -21.42 18.16 -16.23
C ASP A 217 -20.94 16.72 -16.00
N LEU A 218 -19.73 16.38 -16.43
CA LEU A 218 -19.05 15.11 -16.18
C LEU A 218 -17.97 15.22 -15.11
N GLN A 219 -17.80 16.38 -14.47
CA GLN A 219 -16.70 16.67 -13.57
C GLN A 219 -17.16 16.95 -12.15
N ALA A 220 -16.31 16.62 -11.18
CA ALA A 220 -16.43 17.06 -9.79
C ALA A 220 -15.12 17.64 -9.28
N ILE A 221 -15.19 18.77 -8.59
CA ILE A 221 -14.09 19.33 -7.81
C ILE A 221 -14.24 18.86 -6.35
N ILE A 222 -13.17 18.31 -5.79
CA ILE A 222 -13.14 17.87 -4.41
C ILE A 222 -12.00 18.59 -3.69
N VAL A 223 -12.33 19.33 -2.65
CA VAL A 223 -11.35 20.02 -1.78
C VAL A 223 -11.54 19.56 -0.34
N VAL A 224 -10.51 18.98 0.24
CA VAL A 224 -10.57 18.43 1.60
C VAL A 224 -9.35 18.91 2.40
N GLY A 225 -9.56 19.48 3.57
CA GLY A 225 -8.45 19.86 4.44
C GLY A 225 -8.70 21.11 5.28
N ASP A 226 -7.61 21.75 5.74
CA ASP A 226 -7.69 22.97 6.53
C ASP A 226 -7.96 24.19 5.61
N VAL A 227 -9.21 24.30 5.20
CA VAL A 227 -9.70 25.36 4.30
C VAL A 227 -11.01 25.98 4.81
N ASP A 228 -11.27 27.22 4.39
CA ASP A 228 -12.57 27.85 4.56
C ASP A 228 -13.51 27.40 3.45
N ALA A 229 -14.52 26.60 3.80
CA ALA A 229 -15.45 26.06 2.83
C ALA A 229 -16.26 27.12 2.06
N HIS A 230 -16.57 28.24 2.69
CA HIS A 230 -17.33 29.31 2.03
C HIS A 230 -16.45 30.02 1.00
N TYR A 231 -15.20 30.29 1.38
CA TYR A 231 -14.21 30.87 0.46
C TYR A 231 -13.98 29.97 -0.75
N ILE A 232 -13.73 28.67 -0.53
CA ILE A 232 -13.49 27.73 -1.63
C ILE A 232 -14.70 27.62 -2.55
N GLU A 233 -15.92 27.56 -2.01
CA GLU A 233 -17.16 27.52 -2.82
C GLU A 233 -17.30 28.78 -3.67
N GLN A 234 -17.01 29.94 -3.12
CA GLN A 234 -17.05 31.20 -3.85
C GLN A 234 -16.01 31.23 -5.00
N GLN A 235 -14.78 30.76 -4.73
CA GLN A 235 -13.73 30.68 -5.75
C GLN A 235 -14.10 29.68 -6.86
N ILE A 236 -14.63 28.50 -6.52
CA ILE A 236 -15.12 27.53 -7.51
C ILE A 236 -16.23 28.17 -8.36
N SER A 237 -17.20 28.82 -7.73
CA SER A 237 -18.30 29.47 -8.44
C SER A 237 -17.81 30.58 -9.39
N GLU A 238 -16.80 31.35 -8.99
CA GLU A 238 -16.25 32.43 -9.81
C GLU A 238 -15.41 31.92 -10.98
N LEU A 239 -14.51 30.96 -10.73
CA LEU A 239 -13.59 30.43 -11.75
C LEU A 239 -14.35 29.68 -12.84
N TRP A 240 -15.31 28.83 -12.54
CA TRP A 240 -16.01 28.02 -13.55
C TRP A 240 -17.14 28.72 -14.28
N LYS A 241 -17.38 30.00 -14.04
CA LYS A 241 -18.38 30.82 -14.81
C LYS A 241 -18.05 30.90 -16.28
N ASP A 242 -16.77 30.87 -16.65
CA ASP A 242 -16.32 31.01 -18.02
C ASP A 242 -16.39 29.72 -18.83
N ILE A 243 -16.67 28.56 -18.18
CA ILE A 243 -16.87 27.29 -18.84
C ILE A 243 -18.38 26.98 -18.92
N PRO A 244 -19.03 27.22 -20.07
CA PRO A 244 -20.48 27.09 -20.18
C PRO A 244 -20.93 25.60 -20.26
N LEU A 245 -22.18 25.36 -19.85
CA LEU A 245 -22.86 24.10 -20.15
C LEU A 245 -23.10 23.99 -21.67
N ARG A 246 -22.68 22.90 -22.26
CA ARG A 246 -22.90 22.60 -23.68
C ARG A 246 -24.30 22.01 -23.87
N LYS A 247 -25.20 22.73 -24.53
CA LYS A 247 -26.60 22.30 -24.72
C LYS A 247 -26.75 21.12 -25.69
N ASP A 248 -25.83 20.97 -26.60
CA ASP A 248 -25.74 19.92 -27.64
C ASP A 248 -24.68 18.86 -27.36
N ALA A 249 -24.30 18.73 -26.11
CA ALA A 249 -23.27 17.78 -25.68
C ALA A 249 -23.73 16.33 -25.88
N THR A 250 -22.85 15.50 -26.41
CA THR A 250 -23.08 14.05 -26.52
C THR A 250 -23.33 13.45 -25.14
N GLU A 251 -24.41 12.68 -24.99
CA GLU A 251 -24.69 12.00 -23.74
C GLU A 251 -23.57 10.99 -23.42
N ARG A 252 -23.18 10.89 -22.13
CA ARG A 252 -22.23 9.89 -21.70
C ARG A 252 -22.89 8.52 -21.69
N ILE A 253 -22.38 7.62 -22.52
CA ILE A 253 -22.88 6.26 -22.63
C ILE A 253 -22.20 5.38 -21.60
N TYR A 254 -23.00 4.63 -20.84
CA TYR A 254 -22.56 3.53 -19.98
C TYR A 254 -22.74 2.22 -20.73
N TYR A 255 -21.63 1.53 -21.02
CA TYR A 255 -21.65 0.29 -21.80
C TYR A 255 -22.04 -0.88 -20.91
N PRO A 256 -23.26 -1.42 -21.01
CA PRO A 256 -23.68 -2.53 -20.16
C PRO A 256 -22.97 -3.82 -20.54
N VAL A 257 -22.69 -4.65 -19.55
CA VAL A 257 -22.20 -6.01 -19.75
C VAL A 257 -23.39 -6.95 -19.76
N ALA A 258 -23.66 -7.58 -20.89
CA ALA A 258 -24.76 -8.52 -21.04
C ALA A 258 -24.55 -9.79 -20.20
N ASP A 259 -25.65 -10.49 -19.94
CA ASP A 259 -25.59 -11.85 -19.42
C ASP A 259 -25.08 -12.81 -20.49
N ASN A 260 -24.49 -13.92 -20.08
CA ASN A 260 -23.93 -14.91 -20.99
C ASN A 260 -25.03 -15.77 -21.62
N ALA A 261 -24.81 -16.26 -22.83
CA ALA A 261 -25.64 -17.34 -23.41
C ALA A 261 -25.33 -18.71 -22.74
N ALA A 262 -24.10 -18.88 -22.27
CA ALA A 262 -23.57 -20.05 -21.56
C ALA A 262 -22.47 -19.61 -20.58
N PRO A 263 -22.08 -20.45 -19.61
CA PRO A 263 -20.95 -20.16 -18.74
C PRO A 263 -19.68 -19.79 -19.52
N ILE A 264 -18.99 -18.71 -19.11
CA ILE A 264 -17.75 -18.28 -19.74
C ILE A 264 -16.57 -18.92 -19.01
N VAL A 265 -15.57 -19.39 -19.76
CA VAL A 265 -14.26 -19.78 -19.24
C VAL A 265 -13.20 -18.95 -19.94
N ALA A 266 -12.36 -18.29 -19.16
CA ALA A 266 -11.17 -17.60 -19.66
C ALA A 266 -9.93 -18.21 -18.98
N ILE A 267 -8.94 -18.57 -19.80
CA ILE A 267 -7.67 -19.14 -19.33
C ILE A 267 -6.56 -18.20 -19.76
N GLY A 268 -5.71 -17.80 -18.81
CA GLY A 268 -4.56 -16.94 -19.06
C GLY A 268 -3.31 -17.55 -18.44
N THR A 269 -2.24 -17.65 -19.22
CA THR A 269 -0.95 -18.18 -18.76
C THR A 269 0.16 -17.19 -19.03
N ASP A 270 1.13 -17.15 -18.12
CA ASP A 270 2.29 -16.27 -18.27
C ASP A 270 3.50 -16.86 -17.51
N PRO A 271 4.70 -16.85 -18.08
CA PRO A 271 5.90 -17.34 -17.41
C PRO A 271 6.22 -16.62 -16.11
N GLY A 272 5.85 -15.35 -16.00
CA GLY A 272 6.10 -14.52 -14.82
C GLY A 272 5.13 -14.74 -13.64
N LEU A 273 4.09 -15.57 -13.81
CA LEU A 273 3.22 -15.94 -12.70
C LEU A 273 3.94 -16.93 -11.77
N THR A 274 3.82 -16.71 -10.46
CA THR A 274 4.43 -17.57 -9.42
C THR A 274 3.43 -18.48 -8.72
N SER A 275 2.13 -18.28 -8.96
CA SER A 275 1.03 -19.08 -8.40
C SER A 275 -0.15 -19.07 -9.36
N GLY A 276 -0.95 -20.12 -9.29
CA GLY A 276 -2.22 -20.17 -10.00
C GLY A 276 -3.32 -19.41 -9.29
N THR A 277 -4.29 -18.95 -10.04
CA THR A 277 -5.54 -18.33 -9.52
C THR A 277 -6.73 -18.88 -10.26
N LEU A 278 -7.71 -19.35 -9.52
CA LEU A 278 -9.02 -19.73 -10.03
C LEU A 278 -10.08 -18.80 -9.44
N ARG A 279 -10.85 -18.13 -10.27
CA ARG A 279 -11.96 -17.28 -9.86
C ARG A 279 -13.26 -17.75 -10.52
N ILE A 280 -14.27 -17.93 -9.72
CA ILE A 280 -15.64 -18.18 -10.18
C ILE A 280 -16.46 -16.96 -9.83
N SER A 281 -17.04 -16.30 -10.82
CA SER A 281 -17.82 -15.06 -10.66
C SER A 281 -19.27 -15.33 -11.11
N TYR A 282 -20.22 -14.91 -10.29
CA TYR A 282 -21.66 -14.95 -10.59
C TYR A 282 -22.11 -13.51 -10.79
N LYS A 283 -22.35 -13.14 -12.04
CA LYS A 283 -22.71 -11.77 -12.44
C LYS A 283 -24.13 -11.42 -12.08
N TYR A 284 -24.36 -10.17 -11.73
CA TYR A 284 -25.68 -9.58 -11.55
C TYR A 284 -25.65 -8.07 -11.85
N ASP A 285 -26.81 -7.47 -12.07
CA ASP A 285 -26.87 -6.05 -12.36
C ASP A 285 -26.70 -5.20 -11.10
N PRO A 286 -26.00 -4.08 -11.17
CA PRO A 286 -25.90 -3.15 -10.06
C PRO A 286 -27.29 -2.58 -9.73
N LEU A 287 -27.51 -2.24 -8.45
CA LEU A 287 -28.72 -1.54 -8.04
C LEU A 287 -28.92 -0.25 -8.86
N PRO A 288 -30.17 0.11 -9.21
CA PRO A 288 -30.48 1.40 -9.80
C PRO A 288 -29.92 2.55 -8.96
N THR A 289 -29.50 3.63 -9.60
CA THR A 289 -28.82 4.76 -8.96
C THR A 289 -29.67 5.40 -7.86
N ASP A 290 -30.97 5.52 -8.06
CA ASP A 290 -31.91 6.06 -7.10
C ASP A 290 -32.11 5.16 -5.86
N VAL A 291 -31.94 3.85 -6.03
CA VAL A 291 -31.99 2.88 -4.92
C VAL A 291 -30.72 2.87 -4.09
N ARG A 292 -29.55 3.05 -4.71
CA ARG A 292 -28.25 2.99 -4.00
C ARG A 292 -28.14 3.98 -2.83
N LEU A 293 -28.75 5.16 -2.98
CA LEU A 293 -28.71 6.23 -1.96
C LEU A 293 -29.77 6.04 -0.86
N THR A 294 -30.54 4.96 -0.88
CA THR A 294 -31.62 4.70 0.09
C THR A 294 -31.23 3.68 1.15
N LEU A 295 -32.02 3.62 2.21
CA LEU A 295 -31.91 2.59 3.25
C LEU A 295 -32.06 1.17 2.66
N GLN A 296 -32.92 0.98 1.65
CA GLN A 296 -33.07 -0.29 0.95
C GLN A 296 -31.79 -0.68 0.21
N GLY A 297 -31.13 0.25 -0.47
CA GLY A 297 -29.84 0.00 -1.10
C GLY A 297 -28.76 -0.39 -0.09
N ARG A 298 -28.73 0.27 1.07
CA ARG A 298 -27.80 -0.11 2.17
C ARG A 298 -28.12 -1.48 2.75
N LYS A 299 -29.40 -1.86 2.82
CA LYS A 299 -29.80 -3.21 3.27
C LYS A 299 -29.28 -4.30 2.33
N GLU A 300 -29.39 -4.10 1.02
CA GLU A 300 -28.83 -5.01 0.03
C GLU A 300 -27.30 -5.14 0.16
N GLU A 301 -26.56 -4.02 0.31
CA GLU A 301 -25.12 -4.03 0.52
C GLU A 301 -24.74 -4.73 1.85
N TYR A 302 -25.51 -4.50 2.92
CA TYR A 302 -25.31 -5.17 4.20
C TYR A 302 -25.50 -6.70 4.08
N ILE A 303 -26.56 -7.17 3.44
CA ILE A 303 -26.79 -8.60 3.23
C ILE A 303 -25.63 -9.25 2.47
N LYS A 304 -25.13 -8.60 1.43
CA LYS A 304 -23.98 -9.08 0.65
C LYS A 304 -22.69 -9.11 1.49
N SER A 305 -22.47 -8.10 2.32
CA SER A 305 -21.34 -8.08 3.24
C SER A 305 -21.40 -9.19 4.29
N MET A 306 -22.61 -9.50 4.79
CA MET A 306 -22.83 -10.63 5.71
C MET A 306 -22.51 -11.98 5.06
N ILE A 307 -22.90 -12.19 3.80
CA ILE A 307 -22.53 -13.41 3.05
C ILE A 307 -21.01 -13.57 2.99
N VAL A 308 -20.30 -12.53 2.61
CA VAL A 308 -18.82 -12.55 2.51
C VAL A 308 -18.18 -12.78 3.89
N ALA A 309 -18.71 -12.13 4.93
CA ALA A 309 -18.20 -12.28 6.30
C ALA A 309 -18.38 -13.72 6.82
N MET A 310 -19.56 -14.32 6.63
CA MET A 310 -19.83 -15.69 7.09
C MET A 310 -19.03 -16.73 6.31
N LEU A 311 -18.86 -16.58 4.99
CA LEU A 311 -17.97 -17.43 4.20
C LEU A 311 -16.50 -17.30 4.67
N SER A 312 -16.04 -16.09 4.94
CA SER A 312 -14.71 -15.85 5.50
C SER A 312 -14.56 -16.49 6.89
N GLY A 313 -15.62 -16.45 7.68
CA GLY A 313 -15.69 -17.15 8.97
C GLY A 313 -15.51 -18.66 8.82
N ARG A 314 -16.14 -19.28 7.80
CA ARG A 314 -15.92 -20.72 7.50
C ARG A 314 -14.47 -21.04 7.16
N LEU A 315 -13.81 -20.18 6.38
CA LEU A 315 -12.39 -20.36 6.06
C LEU A 315 -11.52 -20.29 7.31
N TYR A 316 -11.82 -19.38 8.22
CA TYR A 316 -11.17 -19.33 9.51
C TYR A 316 -11.37 -20.61 10.31
N ASP A 317 -12.61 -21.11 10.39
CA ASP A 317 -12.96 -22.35 11.10
C ASP A 317 -12.21 -23.57 10.54
N LEU A 318 -12.11 -23.69 9.19
CA LEU A 318 -11.30 -24.72 8.53
C LEU A 318 -9.82 -24.64 8.90
N SER A 319 -9.29 -23.42 8.98
CA SER A 319 -7.89 -23.20 9.39
C SER A 319 -7.66 -23.64 10.83
N VAL A 320 -8.58 -23.29 11.74
CA VAL A 320 -8.50 -23.66 13.16
C VAL A 320 -8.59 -25.19 13.35
N GLN A 321 -9.46 -25.85 12.59
CA GLN A 321 -9.62 -27.31 12.61
C GLN A 321 -8.47 -28.05 11.92
N GLY A 322 -7.58 -27.37 11.21
CA GLY A 322 -6.52 -27.97 10.40
C GLY A 322 -7.05 -28.76 9.20
N THR A 323 -8.27 -28.48 8.75
CA THR A 323 -8.94 -29.13 7.61
C THR A 323 -8.90 -28.27 6.34
N ALA A 324 -8.27 -27.11 6.39
CA ALA A 324 -8.07 -26.25 5.22
C ALA A 324 -7.24 -27.01 4.15
N PRO A 325 -7.62 -26.93 2.85
CA PRO A 325 -6.89 -27.59 1.78
C PRO A 325 -5.44 -27.11 1.72
N ALA A 326 -4.50 -28.05 1.72
CA ALA A 326 -3.07 -27.73 1.67
C ALA A 326 -2.73 -27.01 0.36
N GLY A 327 -2.02 -25.89 0.44
CA GLY A 327 -1.58 -25.13 -0.74
C GLY A 327 -2.67 -24.37 -1.49
N VAL A 328 -3.90 -24.30 -0.95
CA VAL A 328 -5.01 -23.53 -1.52
C VAL A 328 -5.46 -22.45 -0.54
N ASN A 329 -5.42 -21.19 -0.96
CA ASN A 329 -5.98 -20.09 -0.19
C ASN A 329 -7.24 -19.58 -0.89
N MET A 330 -8.33 -19.52 -0.15
CA MET A 330 -9.64 -19.09 -0.67
C MET A 330 -10.01 -17.70 -0.16
N THR A 331 -10.73 -16.94 -0.97
CA THR A 331 -11.34 -15.66 -0.61
C THR A 331 -12.68 -15.49 -1.32
N PHE A 332 -13.58 -14.76 -0.69
CA PHE A 332 -14.88 -14.42 -1.27
C PHE A 332 -15.03 -12.89 -1.24
N PHE A 333 -15.62 -12.33 -2.30
CA PHE A 333 -15.90 -10.90 -2.34
C PHE A 333 -17.12 -10.61 -3.23
N ASP A 334 -17.74 -9.47 -3.00
CA ASP A 334 -18.76 -8.87 -3.82
C ASP A 334 -18.27 -7.52 -4.34
N GLY A 335 -18.41 -7.25 -5.64
CA GLY A 335 -17.88 -6.04 -6.25
C GLY A 335 -18.13 -5.94 -7.75
N ASP A 336 -17.37 -5.09 -8.42
CA ASP A 336 -17.45 -4.95 -9.86
C ASP A 336 -16.98 -6.23 -10.57
N TYR A 337 -17.72 -6.61 -11.62
CA TYR A 337 -17.33 -7.74 -12.46
C TYR A 337 -16.07 -7.37 -13.25
N SER A 338 -14.95 -7.98 -12.88
CA SER A 338 -13.65 -7.65 -13.43
C SER A 338 -13.38 -6.12 -13.35
N LEU A 339 -13.42 -5.41 -14.46
CA LEU A 339 -13.11 -3.98 -14.56
C LEU A 339 -14.36 -3.12 -14.87
N ALA A 340 -15.54 -3.74 -14.98
CA ALA A 340 -16.73 -3.07 -15.48
C ALA A 340 -17.61 -2.52 -14.35
N MET A 341 -17.69 -1.20 -14.21
CA MET A 341 -18.60 -0.56 -13.26
C MET A 341 -20.10 -0.81 -13.54
N THR A 342 -20.43 -1.26 -14.75
CA THR A 342 -21.81 -1.51 -15.20
C THR A 342 -22.32 -2.92 -14.88
N LYS A 343 -21.50 -3.77 -14.29
CA LYS A 343 -21.86 -5.13 -13.87
C LYS A 343 -21.20 -5.47 -12.53
N LYS A 344 -21.96 -6.12 -11.66
CA LYS A 344 -21.45 -6.64 -10.39
C LYS A 344 -21.26 -8.15 -10.45
N ALA A 345 -20.48 -8.69 -9.52
CA ALA A 345 -20.36 -10.12 -9.33
C ALA A 345 -20.05 -10.49 -7.88
N PHE A 346 -20.72 -11.52 -7.40
CA PHE A 346 -20.22 -12.30 -6.30
C PHE A 346 -19.14 -13.25 -6.81
N SER A 347 -17.97 -13.23 -6.21
CA SER A 347 -16.80 -13.98 -6.68
C SER A 347 -16.18 -14.83 -5.59
N ALA A 348 -15.92 -16.09 -5.91
CA ALA A 348 -15.12 -17.03 -5.13
C ALA A 348 -13.76 -17.20 -5.82
N THR A 349 -12.68 -16.91 -5.13
CA THR A 349 -11.32 -16.98 -5.68
C THR A 349 -10.47 -17.93 -4.84
N ALA A 350 -9.68 -18.78 -5.51
CA ALA A 350 -8.66 -19.59 -4.89
C ALA A 350 -7.30 -19.31 -5.53
N THR A 351 -6.27 -19.09 -4.72
CA THR A 351 -4.88 -19.13 -5.17
C THR A 351 -4.28 -20.47 -4.80
N PHE A 352 -3.47 -21.04 -5.70
CA PHE A 352 -2.92 -22.37 -5.54
C PHE A 352 -1.49 -22.44 -6.06
N ALA A 353 -0.73 -23.42 -5.53
CA ALA A 353 0.63 -23.70 -5.98
C ALA A 353 0.61 -24.74 -7.11
N GLU A 354 1.58 -24.64 -8.00
CA GLU A 354 1.74 -25.59 -9.11
C GLU A 354 0.47 -25.73 -9.96
N ASP A 355 0.10 -26.97 -10.34
CA ASP A 355 -1.02 -27.26 -11.24
C ASP A 355 -2.27 -27.72 -10.49
N ASN A 356 -2.39 -27.37 -9.22
CA ASN A 356 -3.47 -27.84 -8.32
C ASN A 356 -4.82 -27.13 -8.53
N TRP A 357 -5.12 -26.66 -9.75
CA TRP A 357 -6.35 -25.96 -10.06
C TRP A 357 -7.63 -26.80 -9.80
N MET A 358 -7.58 -28.13 -10.01
CA MET A 358 -8.72 -29.01 -9.69
C MET A 358 -9.00 -29.09 -8.19
N GLN A 359 -7.95 -29.12 -7.36
CA GLN A 359 -8.11 -29.07 -5.90
C GLN A 359 -8.70 -27.72 -5.48
N ALA A 360 -8.23 -26.61 -6.09
CA ALA A 360 -8.79 -25.28 -5.87
C ALA A 360 -10.26 -25.20 -6.27
N MET A 361 -10.63 -25.77 -7.44
CA MET A 361 -12.03 -25.87 -7.91
C MET A 361 -12.89 -26.63 -6.89
N ASN A 362 -12.44 -27.80 -6.50
CA ASN A 362 -13.15 -28.64 -5.53
C ASN A 362 -13.34 -27.93 -4.18
N ALA A 363 -12.30 -27.25 -3.70
CA ALA A 363 -12.35 -26.50 -2.44
C ALA A 363 -13.36 -25.35 -2.49
N LEU A 364 -13.36 -24.55 -3.55
CA LEU A 364 -14.34 -23.46 -3.72
C LEU A 364 -15.77 -23.98 -3.80
N ILE A 365 -16.01 -24.97 -4.66
CA ILE A 365 -17.36 -25.53 -4.86
C ILE A 365 -17.88 -26.18 -3.59
N LEU A 366 -17.05 -26.86 -2.82
CA LEU A 366 -17.44 -27.45 -1.54
C LEU A 366 -17.99 -26.38 -0.58
N GLN A 367 -17.39 -25.20 -0.50
CA GLN A 367 -17.88 -24.10 0.32
C GLN A 367 -19.21 -23.53 -0.22
N LEU A 368 -19.26 -23.24 -1.51
CA LEU A 368 -20.48 -22.68 -2.13
C LEU A 368 -21.65 -23.63 -2.04
N LYS A 369 -21.43 -24.89 -2.38
CA LYS A 369 -22.47 -25.95 -2.31
C LYS A 369 -22.92 -26.21 -0.88
N GLY A 370 -21.98 -26.18 0.08
CA GLY A 370 -22.30 -26.36 1.49
C GLY A 370 -23.27 -25.30 2.01
N VAL A 371 -23.12 -24.03 1.59
CA VAL A 371 -24.09 -22.98 1.91
C VAL A 371 -25.38 -23.18 1.12
N MET A 372 -25.32 -23.54 -0.15
CA MET A 372 -26.52 -23.72 -0.98
C MET A 372 -27.44 -24.84 -0.44
N GLU A 373 -26.85 -25.97 0.01
CA GLU A 373 -27.62 -27.14 0.48
C GLU A 373 -28.06 -27.01 1.94
N HIS A 374 -27.29 -26.37 2.80
CA HIS A 374 -27.55 -26.35 4.24
C HIS A 374 -27.82 -24.97 4.81
N GLY A 375 -27.61 -23.91 4.03
CA GLY A 375 -27.67 -22.53 4.46
C GLY A 375 -26.48 -22.12 5.35
N PHE A 376 -26.45 -20.87 5.71
CA PHE A 376 -25.71 -20.42 6.88
C PHE A 376 -26.49 -20.73 8.14
N THR A 377 -25.80 -21.02 9.24
CA THR A 377 -26.42 -21.35 10.51
C THR A 377 -26.75 -20.10 11.34
N ALA A 378 -27.65 -20.23 12.32
CA ALA A 378 -27.96 -19.15 13.24
C ALA A 378 -26.71 -18.68 14.04
N GLU A 379 -25.79 -19.60 14.34
CA GLU A 379 -24.57 -19.30 15.06
C GLU A 379 -23.56 -18.50 14.22
N GLU A 380 -23.41 -18.82 12.92
CA GLU A 380 -22.60 -18.03 11.97
C GLU A 380 -23.14 -16.61 11.84
N PHE A 381 -24.45 -16.50 11.72
CA PHE A 381 -25.12 -15.20 11.59
C PHE A 381 -24.93 -14.38 12.86
N ALA A 382 -25.19 -14.95 14.04
CA ALA A 382 -24.99 -14.27 15.32
C ALA A 382 -23.54 -13.84 15.54
N ARG A 383 -22.57 -14.68 15.19
CA ARG A 383 -21.13 -14.33 15.25
C ARG A 383 -20.80 -13.11 14.38
N SER A 384 -21.33 -13.06 13.16
CA SER A 384 -21.11 -11.93 12.26
C SER A 384 -21.83 -10.66 12.74
N GLN A 385 -23.03 -10.78 13.31
CA GLN A 385 -23.72 -9.65 13.93
C GLN A 385 -22.94 -9.08 15.12
N GLN A 386 -22.38 -9.93 15.99
CA GLN A 386 -21.56 -9.50 17.14
C GLN A 386 -20.32 -8.70 16.70
N GLN A 387 -19.69 -9.06 15.59
CA GLN A 387 -18.56 -8.28 15.07
C GLN A 387 -18.98 -6.87 14.65
N ILE A 388 -20.13 -6.73 14.01
CA ILE A 388 -20.67 -5.42 13.62
C ILE A 388 -21.09 -4.64 14.85
N GLU A 389 -21.77 -5.27 15.81
CA GLU A 389 -22.20 -4.65 17.06
C GLU A 389 -21.01 -4.11 17.85
N ALA A 390 -19.90 -4.85 17.92
CA ALA A 390 -18.68 -4.40 18.58
C ALA A 390 -18.02 -3.19 17.91
N TRP A 391 -18.26 -2.95 16.62
CA TRP A 391 -17.71 -1.82 15.87
C TRP A 391 -18.53 -0.53 16.00
N ILE A 392 -19.85 -0.64 16.24
CA ILE A 392 -20.76 0.50 16.33
C ILE A 392 -20.31 1.57 17.32
N PRO A 393 -19.84 1.26 18.56
CA PRO A 393 -19.35 2.27 19.50
C PRO A 393 -18.22 3.13 18.93
N SER A 394 -17.33 2.57 18.12
CA SER A 394 -16.27 3.31 17.46
C SER A 394 -16.81 4.30 16.42
N LEU A 395 -17.86 3.91 15.67
CA LEU A 395 -18.55 4.82 14.76
C LEU A 395 -19.23 5.97 15.49
N GLU A 396 -19.93 5.68 16.59
CA GLU A 396 -20.59 6.69 17.42
C GLU A 396 -19.59 7.67 18.05
N ALA A 397 -18.40 7.18 18.40
CA ALA A 397 -17.29 8.00 18.88
C ALA A 397 -16.56 8.79 17.76
N GLY A 398 -16.92 8.58 16.49
CA GLY A 398 -16.30 9.26 15.34
C GLY A 398 -14.90 8.77 14.99
N VAL A 399 -14.52 7.58 15.46
CA VAL A 399 -13.18 6.98 15.23
C VAL A 399 -13.23 5.67 14.46
N GLY A 400 -14.41 5.16 14.14
CA GLY A 400 -14.60 3.88 13.43
C GLY A 400 -14.23 3.92 11.93
N ILE A 401 -14.25 5.10 11.32
CA ILE A 401 -13.86 5.31 9.92
C ILE A 401 -12.76 6.37 9.87
N SER A 402 -11.75 6.16 9.05
CA SER A 402 -10.66 7.13 8.88
C SER A 402 -11.19 8.50 8.44
N THR A 403 -10.74 9.55 9.11
CA THR A 403 -11.00 10.96 8.79
C THR A 403 -9.78 11.66 8.21
N SER A 404 -8.80 10.92 7.69
CA SER A 404 -7.70 11.52 6.92
C SER A 404 -8.24 12.22 5.66
N ASN A 405 -7.55 13.27 5.20
CA ASN A 405 -7.97 13.97 3.99
C ASN A 405 -8.20 13.02 2.83
N GLN A 406 -7.28 12.10 2.58
CA GLN A 406 -7.41 11.12 1.51
C GLN A 406 -8.63 10.20 1.67
N ALA A 407 -8.94 9.74 2.89
CA ALA A 407 -10.12 8.91 3.13
C ALA A 407 -11.41 9.68 2.82
N LEU A 408 -11.47 10.96 3.20
CA LEU A 408 -12.61 11.83 2.91
C LEU A 408 -12.73 12.10 1.40
N VAL A 409 -11.63 12.33 0.70
CA VAL A 409 -11.61 12.44 -0.78
C VAL A 409 -12.18 11.17 -1.42
N GLN A 410 -11.73 9.97 -1.00
CA GLN A 410 -12.22 8.71 -1.55
C GLN A 410 -13.73 8.52 -1.35
N ARG A 411 -14.27 8.95 -0.20
CA ARG A 411 -15.71 8.91 0.05
C ARG A 411 -16.48 9.85 -0.86
N CYS A 412 -15.98 11.08 -1.08
CA CYS A 412 -16.58 12.03 -2.03
C CYS A 412 -16.51 11.49 -3.47
N MET A 413 -15.38 10.89 -3.87
CA MET A 413 -15.24 10.24 -5.17
C MET A 413 -16.24 9.09 -5.35
N ALA A 414 -16.38 8.23 -4.36
CA ALA A 414 -17.33 7.11 -4.39
C ALA A 414 -18.78 7.59 -4.51
N HIS A 415 -19.12 8.69 -3.82
CA HIS A 415 -20.44 9.33 -3.99
C HIS A 415 -20.64 9.88 -5.40
N PHE A 416 -19.67 10.60 -5.94
CA PHE A 416 -19.75 11.17 -7.29
C PHE A 416 -19.79 10.08 -8.37
N LEU A 417 -18.84 9.15 -8.36
CA LEU A 417 -18.65 8.17 -9.43
C LEU A 417 -19.66 7.01 -9.35
N HIS A 418 -19.95 6.50 -8.14
CA HIS A 418 -20.70 5.28 -7.94
C HIS A 418 -22.04 5.47 -7.22
N HIS A 419 -22.40 6.72 -6.90
CA HIS A 419 -23.60 7.07 -6.15
C HIS A 419 -23.71 6.31 -4.82
N GLN A 420 -22.57 6.16 -4.12
CA GLN A 420 -22.58 5.60 -2.77
C GLN A 420 -23.05 6.65 -1.76
N PRO A 421 -23.80 6.26 -0.71
CA PRO A 421 -24.18 7.20 0.35
C PRO A 421 -22.95 7.80 1.02
N LEU A 422 -23.00 9.09 1.28
CA LEU A 422 -21.94 9.84 1.99
C LEU A 422 -22.46 10.24 3.38
N LEU A 423 -22.51 9.26 4.28
CA LEU A 423 -23.05 9.41 5.64
C LEU A 423 -21.99 9.89 6.62
N SER A 424 -22.39 10.60 7.68
CA SER A 424 -21.52 10.76 8.86
C SER A 424 -21.35 9.42 9.59
N GLN A 425 -20.30 9.28 10.41
CA GLN A 425 -20.08 8.04 11.18
C GLN A 425 -21.26 7.74 12.13
N VAL A 426 -21.86 8.78 12.71
CA VAL A 426 -23.02 8.63 13.57
C VAL A 426 -24.25 8.11 12.79
N GLU A 427 -24.45 8.57 11.56
CA GLU A 427 -25.53 8.06 10.71
C GLU A 427 -25.23 6.63 10.22
N GLU A 428 -23.98 6.31 9.90
CA GLU A 428 -23.57 4.92 9.63
C GLU A 428 -23.87 4.00 10.83
N ALA A 429 -23.57 4.43 12.06
CA ALA A 429 -23.90 3.66 13.26
C ALA A 429 -25.40 3.37 13.37
N LYS A 430 -26.25 4.39 13.10
CA LYS A 430 -27.71 4.22 13.11
C LYS A 430 -28.19 3.23 12.04
N VAL A 431 -27.59 3.31 10.83
CA VAL A 431 -27.90 2.37 9.75
C VAL A 431 -27.51 0.96 10.16
N TYR A 432 -26.32 0.74 10.72
CA TYR A 432 -25.90 -0.61 11.17
C TYR A 432 -26.80 -1.15 12.30
N ARG A 433 -27.19 -0.32 13.28
CA ARG A 433 -28.16 -0.75 14.30
C ARG A 433 -29.47 -1.19 13.65
N TYR A 434 -29.99 -0.39 12.72
CA TYR A 434 -31.21 -0.77 11.99
C TYR A 434 -31.04 -2.10 11.24
N MET A 435 -29.88 -2.35 10.61
CA MET A 435 -29.63 -3.61 9.88
C MET A 435 -29.56 -4.81 10.84
N LEU A 436 -28.93 -4.65 12.02
CA LEU A 436 -28.89 -5.70 13.04
C LEU A 436 -30.29 -6.13 13.48
N ASP A 437 -31.23 -5.19 13.57
CA ASP A 437 -32.60 -5.45 14.02
C ASP A 437 -33.51 -5.96 12.90
N ASN A 438 -33.22 -5.67 11.62
CA ASN A 438 -34.16 -5.82 10.50
C ASN A 438 -33.68 -6.72 9.35
N VAL A 439 -32.50 -7.29 9.43
CA VAL A 439 -32.00 -8.28 8.47
C VAL A 439 -32.05 -9.66 9.11
N THR A 440 -32.65 -10.61 8.40
CA THR A 440 -32.81 -11.99 8.89
C THR A 440 -31.87 -12.95 8.21
N LEU A 441 -31.60 -14.08 8.85
CA LEU A 441 -30.80 -15.17 8.27
C LEU A 441 -31.43 -15.72 6.97
N GLU A 442 -32.78 -15.74 6.91
CA GLU A 442 -33.50 -16.19 5.71
C GLU A 442 -33.21 -15.29 4.52
N GLU A 443 -33.23 -13.96 4.72
CA GLU A 443 -32.89 -13.01 3.65
C GLU A 443 -31.46 -13.20 3.14
N VAL A 444 -30.51 -13.45 4.06
CA VAL A 444 -29.10 -13.68 3.70
C VAL A 444 -28.94 -14.99 2.92
N ASN A 445 -29.58 -16.07 3.37
CA ASN A 445 -29.57 -17.37 2.67
C ASN A 445 -30.27 -17.29 1.30
N ALA A 446 -31.38 -16.59 1.21
CA ALA A 446 -32.07 -16.37 -0.04
C ALA A 446 -31.18 -15.62 -1.03
N ARG A 447 -30.56 -14.53 -0.60
CA ARG A 447 -29.67 -13.73 -1.46
C ARG A 447 -28.44 -14.51 -1.92
N PHE A 448 -27.86 -15.36 -1.07
CA PHE A 448 -26.77 -16.23 -1.46
C PHE A 448 -27.20 -17.20 -2.58
N ASN A 449 -28.36 -17.81 -2.44
CA ASN A 449 -28.92 -18.70 -3.46
C ASN A 449 -29.17 -17.95 -4.78
N ASP A 450 -29.70 -16.71 -4.72
CA ASP A 450 -29.91 -15.88 -5.92
C ASP A 450 -28.60 -15.67 -6.70
N PHE A 451 -27.46 -15.53 -6.05
CA PHE A 451 -26.17 -15.44 -6.75
C PHE A 451 -25.87 -16.70 -7.55
N LEU A 452 -26.07 -17.88 -6.96
CA LEU A 452 -25.72 -19.15 -7.59
C LEU A 452 -26.71 -19.61 -8.66
N TYR A 453 -27.97 -19.20 -8.56
CA TYR A 453 -29.03 -19.57 -9.52
C TYR A 453 -29.05 -18.71 -10.81
N THR A 454 -28.01 -17.95 -11.07
CA THR A 454 -27.81 -17.19 -12.32
C THR A 454 -26.95 -17.99 -13.32
N PRO A 455 -27.49 -19.02 -14.02
CA PRO A 455 -26.68 -19.87 -14.91
C PRO A 455 -26.07 -19.06 -16.06
N ASN A 456 -26.73 -17.99 -16.49
CA ASN A 456 -26.26 -17.08 -17.53
C ASN A 456 -25.31 -15.97 -16.98
N GLY A 457 -25.05 -15.96 -15.69
CA GLY A 457 -24.15 -15.00 -15.05
C GLY A 457 -22.77 -15.54 -14.75
N MET A 458 -22.51 -16.86 -14.92
CA MET A 458 -21.27 -17.47 -14.46
C MET A 458 -20.11 -17.22 -15.42
N ALA A 459 -18.97 -16.83 -14.85
CA ALA A 459 -17.69 -16.75 -15.52
C ALA A 459 -16.58 -17.36 -14.65
N ILE A 460 -15.75 -18.18 -15.24
CA ILE A 460 -14.59 -18.81 -14.60
C ILE A 460 -13.33 -18.23 -15.23
N LEU A 461 -12.43 -17.71 -14.41
CA LEU A 461 -11.10 -17.25 -14.81
C LEU A 461 -10.08 -18.19 -14.16
N LEU A 462 -9.27 -18.85 -14.97
CA LEU A 462 -8.15 -19.66 -14.55
C LEU A 462 -6.86 -19.03 -15.05
N GLN A 463 -5.93 -18.80 -14.14
CA GLN A 463 -4.64 -18.20 -14.45
C GLN A 463 -3.54 -19.05 -13.83
N GLY A 464 -2.37 -19.14 -14.51
CA GLY A 464 -1.26 -19.83 -13.93
C GLY A 464 0.02 -19.69 -14.73
N GLN A 465 1.09 -20.24 -14.15
CA GLN A 465 2.41 -20.13 -14.73
C GLN A 465 2.53 -20.98 -15.99
N GLU A 466 3.00 -20.35 -17.08
CA GLU A 466 3.40 -21.05 -18.26
C GLU A 466 4.79 -21.68 -18.02
N ARG A 467 4.89 -23.00 -18.16
CA ARG A 467 6.14 -23.77 -18.00
C ARG A 467 6.24 -24.84 -19.07
N GLU A 468 7.45 -25.16 -19.48
CA GLU A 468 7.69 -26.26 -20.35
C GLU A 468 7.21 -27.59 -19.75
N GLY A 469 6.40 -28.33 -20.48
CA GLY A 469 5.80 -29.59 -20.01
C GLY A 469 4.52 -29.45 -19.20
N ASN A 470 4.07 -28.25 -18.86
CA ASN A 470 2.79 -28.03 -18.21
C ASN A 470 1.66 -27.92 -19.24
N VAL A 471 0.62 -28.72 -19.11
CA VAL A 471 -0.57 -28.69 -19.98
C VAL A 471 -1.73 -28.09 -19.23
N TRP A 472 -2.10 -26.87 -19.55
CA TRP A 472 -3.29 -26.21 -19.02
C TRP A 472 -4.55 -26.83 -19.60
N PRO A 473 -5.66 -26.89 -18.83
CA PRO A 473 -6.90 -27.47 -19.30
C PRO A 473 -7.55 -26.63 -20.41
N THR A 474 -8.37 -27.27 -21.21
CA THR A 474 -9.29 -26.60 -22.13
C THR A 474 -10.48 -26.01 -21.39
N GLU A 475 -11.19 -25.06 -22.00
CA GLU A 475 -12.44 -24.50 -21.46
C GLU A 475 -13.46 -25.60 -21.10
N THR A 476 -13.55 -26.64 -21.94
CA THR A 476 -14.44 -27.79 -21.71
C THR A 476 -14.03 -28.60 -20.48
N GLU A 477 -12.76 -28.84 -20.27
CA GLU A 477 -12.25 -29.57 -19.11
C GLU A 477 -12.48 -28.80 -17.81
N VAL A 478 -12.34 -27.46 -17.84
CA VAL A 478 -12.65 -26.61 -16.69
C VAL A 478 -14.14 -26.70 -16.34
N LEU A 479 -15.02 -26.66 -17.34
CA LEU A 479 -16.48 -26.79 -17.11
C LEU A 479 -16.85 -28.20 -16.63
N GLN A 480 -16.20 -29.24 -17.12
CA GLN A 480 -16.39 -30.61 -16.65
C GLN A 480 -15.93 -30.74 -15.16
N ALA A 481 -14.78 -30.21 -14.83
CA ALA A 481 -14.28 -30.19 -13.44
C ALA A 481 -15.22 -29.43 -12.52
N TYR A 482 -15.72 -28.26 -12.95
CA TYR A 482 -16.76 -27.52 -12.25
C TYR A 482 -18.01 -28.37 -12.00
N GLY A 483 -18.54 -29.01 -13.05
CA GLY A 483 -19.70 -29.88 -12.93
C GLY A 483 -19.44 -31.08 -12.00
N GLN A 484 -18.28 -31.74 -12.10
CA GLN A 484 -17.90 -32.85 -11.23
C GLN A 484 -17.78 -32.42 -9.74
N ALA A 485 -17.25 -31.24 -9.48
CA ALA A 485 -17.14 -30.72 -8.12
C ALA A 485 -18.48 -30.58 -7.41
N TRP A 486 -19.57 -30.35 -8.14
CA TRP A 486 -20.94 -30.28 -7.58
C TRP A 486 -21.50 -31.63 -7.13
N TYR A 487 -20.89 -32.77 -7.50
CA TYR A 487 -21.30 -34.09 -6.99
C TYR A 487 -20.69 -34.43 -5.63
N GLN A 488 -19.81 -33.60 -5.09
CA GLN A 488 -19.24 -33.82 -3.75
C GLN A 488 -20.35 -33.81 -2.69
N LYS A 489 -20.20 -34.67 -1.69
CA LYS A 489 -21.07 -34.65 -0.51
C LYS A 489 -20.69 -33.47 0.38
N THR A 490 -21.71 -32.71 0.80
CA THR A 490 -21.54 -31.64 1.78
C THR A 490 -22.15 -32.04 3.12
N MET A 491 -21.71 -31.36 4.15
CA MET A 491 -22.23 -31.49 5.51
C MET A 491 -22.59 -30.10 6.02
N PRO A 492 -23.59 -29.96 6.90
CA PRO A 492 -23.85 -28.71 7.58
C PRO A 492 -22.57 -28.20 8.26
N HIS A 493 -22.30 -26.91 8.11
CA HIS A 493 -21.12 -26.32 8.77
C HIS A 493 -21.30 -26.36 10.28
N LYS A 494 -20.25 -26.77 10.98
CA LYS A 494 -20.19 -26.71 12.44
C LYS A 494 -19.08 -25.75 12.83
N ILE A 495 -19.46 -24.71 13.55
CA ILE A 495 -18.47 -23.84 14.20
C ILE A 495 -17.69 -24.72 15.21
N PRO A 496 -16.36 -24.72 15.14
CA PRO A 496 -15.59 -25.49 16.12
C PRO A 496 -15.88 -24.96 17.53
N GLU A 497 -16.17 -25.87 18.45
CA GLU A 497 -16.17 -25.53 19.88
C GLU A 497 -14.74 -25.12 20.23
N LEU A 498 -14.55 -23.83 20.35
CA LEU A 498 -13.29 -23.28 20.81
C LEU A 498 -13.30 -23.30 22.33
N GLU A 499 -12.29 -23.94 22.92
CA GLU A 499 -12.04 -23.71 24.34
C GLU A 499 -11.92 -22.21 24.61
N PRO A 500 -12.24 -21.73 25.81
CA PRO A 500 -12.05 -20.32 26.17
C PRO A 500 -10.65 -19.85 25.75
N ALA A 501 -10.56 -18.58 25.33
CA ALA A 501 -9.27 -18.01 24.94
C ALA A 501 -8.28 -18.22 26.09
N PRO A 502 -7.13 -18.84 25.83
CA PRO A 502 -6.18 -19.11 26.90
C PRO A 502 -5.60 -17.80 27.42
N GLU A 503 -5.32 -17.77 28.72
CA GLU A 503 -4.69 -16.62 29.34
C GLU A 503 -3.26 -16.46 28.83
N LEU A 504 -2.91 -15.26 28.36
CA LEU A 504 -1.60 -14.98 27.76
C LEU A 504 -0.46 -15.21 28.78
N MET A 505 -0.66 -14.81 30.02
CA MET A 505 0.30 -14.94 31.12
C MET A 505 -0.39 -15.35 32.43
N PRO A 506 -0.61 -16.65 32.69
CA PRO A 506 -1.28 -17.11 33.90
C PRO A 506 -0.55 -16.75 35.20
N GLN A 507 0.76 -16.60 35.16
CA GLN A 507 1.59 -16.20 36.29
C GLN A 507 2.38 -14.94 35.96
N LYS A 508 2.06 -13.84 36.65
CA LYS A 508 2.79 -12.59 36.53
C LYS A 508 4.18 -12.73 37.18
N PRO A 509 5.25 -12.18 36.57
CA PRO A 509 6.58 -12.21 37.15
C PRO A 509 6.64 -11.34 38.41
N GLN A 510 7.62 -11.60 39.27
CA GLN A 510 7.87 -10.77 40.44
C GLN A 510 8.34 -9.39 39.96
N SER A 511 7.68 -8.34 40.41
CA SER A 511 7.98 -6.96 39.99
C SER A 511 9.41 -6.55 40.42
N GLY A 512 10.13 -5.95 39.47
CA GLY A 512 11.32 -5.18 39.80
C GLY A 512 10.99 -3.76 40.26
N SER A 513 11.95 -2.86 40.21
CA SER A 513 11.77 -1.47 40.66
C SER A 513 12.42 -0.44 39.74
N ILE A 514 11.94 0.80 39.83
CA ILE A 514 12.56 1.97 39.22
C ILE A 514 13.59 2.54 40.19
N VAL A 515 14.86 2.52 39.79
CA VAL A 515 15.99 3.01 40.61
C VAL A 515 16.18 4.52 40.50
N LYS A 516 15.96 5.07 39.30
CA LYS A 516 16.16 6.49 39.03
C LYS A 516 15.17 6.99 38.00
N ILE A 517 14.67 8.21 38.23
CA ILE A 517 13.82 8.94 37.30
C ILE A 517 14.54 10.25 36.93
N LYS A 518 14.59 10.52 35.61
CA LYS A 518 15.13 11.76 35.05
C LYS A 518 14.09 12.35 34.10
N ARG A 519 13.93 13.67 34.12
CA ARG A 519 13.17 14.41 33.10
C ARG A 519 14.12 15.06 32.12
N ASN A 520 13.92 14.82 30.85
CA ASN A 520 14.69 15.43 29.78
C ASN A 520 13.83 16.50 29.09
N LYS A 521 14.13 17.77 29.38
CA LYS A 521 13.35 18.91 28.87
C LYS A 521 13.50 19.09 27.36
N THR A 522 14.66 18.74 26.78
CA THR A 522 14.94 18.87 25.35
C THR A 522 14.02 17.99 24.51
N TYR A 523 13.78 16.76 24.97
CA TYR A 523 12.90 15.81 24.29
C TYR A 523 11.48 15.80 24.84
N GLY A 524 11.24 16.44 26.00
CA GLY A 524 9.95 16.36 26.69
C GLY A 524 9.66 14.94 27.18
N THR A 525 10.67 14.21 27.68
CA THR A 525 10.57 12.81 28.09
C THR A 525 10.77 12.61 29.57
N GLN A 526 10.21 11.51 30.09
CA GLN A 526 10.64 10.92 31.37
C GLN A 526 11.49 9.70 31.09
N GLU A 527 12.63 9.58 31.74
CA GLU A 527 13.56 8.46 31.58
C GLU A 527 13.67 7.71 32.91
N PHE A 528 13.51 6.39 32.87
CA PHE A 528 13.66 5.52 34.02
C PHE A 528 14.88 4.62 33.86
N LEU A 529 15.65 4.47 34.93
CA LEU A 529 16.62 3.38 35.09
C LEU A 529 15.99 2.34 36.00
N LEU A 530 15.94 1.11 35.54
CA LEU A 530 15.32 0.00 36.24
C LEU A 530 16.35 -0.81 37.05
N SER A 531 15.85 -1.60 38.01
CA SER A 531 16.68 -2.43 38.89
C SER A 531 17.54 -3.47 38.16
N ASN A 532 17.07 -3.93 36.99
CA ASN A 532 17.80 -4.85 36.10
C ASN A 532 18.78 -4.14 35.15
N GLY A 533 18.92 -2.81 35.26
CA GLY A 533 19.80 -1.99 34.43
C GLY A 533 19.19 -1.52 33.10
N ALA A 534 17.97 -1.93 32.76
CA ALA A 534 17.26 -1.48 31.55
C ALA A 534 16.90 0.01 31.63
N LYS A 535 16.91 0.69 30.49
CA LYS A 535 16.50 2.09 30.35
C LYS A 535 15.11 2.17 29.68
N VAL A 536 14.22 2.95 30.28
CA VAL A 536 12.88 3.24 29.71
C VAL A 536 12.75 4.72 29.44
N ILE A 537 12.22 5.08 28.27
CA ILE A 537 11.96 6.47 27.87
C ILE A 537 10.47 6.59 27.55
N LEU A 538 9.79 7.51 28.23
CA LEU A 538 8.38 7.81 27.98
C LEU A 538 8.26 9.17 27.30
N LYS A 539 7.61 9.22 26.14
CA LYS A 539 7.35 10.43 25.35
C LYS A 539 5.85 10.59 25.13
N PRO A 540 5.13 11.33 25.98
CA PRO A 540 3.76 11.73 25.70
C PRO A 540 3.72 12.64 24.45
N THR A 541 2.79 12.38 23.55
CA THR A 541 2.49 13.23 22.39
C THR A 541 1.01 13.60 22.39
N GLY A 542 0.68 14.79 21.84
CA GLY A 542 -0.70 15.27 21.70
C GLY A 542 -1.39 14.80 20.41
N ASN A 543 -0.90 13.74 19.76
CA ASN A 543 -1.48 13.26 18.52
C ASN A 543 -2.89 12.70 18.72
N THR A 544 -3.74 12.89 17.74
CA THR A 544 -5.19 12.57 17.79
C THR A 544 -5.50 11.07 17.82
N ARG A 545 -4.52 10.20 17.53
CA ARG A 545 -4.70 8.74 17.63
C ARG A 545 -4.50 8.27 19.06
N SER A 546 -5.47 7.55 19.59
CA SER A 546 -5.35 6.78 20.83
C SER A 546 -4.39 5.59 20.60
N GLU A 547 -3.09 5.86 20.66
CA GLU A 547 -2.07 4.86 20.33
C GLU A 547 -0.87 4.99 21.26
N ILE A 548 -0.40 3.87 21.76
CA ILE A 548 0.94 3.70 22.35
C ILE A 548 1.81 2.95 21.36
N ARG A 549 2.96 3.52 21.02
CA ARG A 549 4.03 2.83 20.26
C ARG A 549 5.19 2.51 21.19
N LEU A 550 5.60 1.25 21.18
CA LEU A 550 6.76 0.75 21.93
C LEU A 550 7.84 0.31 20.95
N THR A 551 9.08 0.74 21.21
CA THR A 551 10.28 0.17 20.60
C THR A 551 11.28 -0.16 21.68
N ALA A 552 11.60 -1.43 21.85
CA ALA A 552 12.76 -1.87 22.61
C ALA A 552 13.89 -2.17 21.62
N ILE A 553 15.05 -1.57 21.80
CA ILE A 553 16.19 -1.71 20.88
C ILE A 553 17.51 -1.90 21.63
N SER A 554 18.31 -2.83 21.12
CA SER A 554 19.70 -3.05 21.54
C SER A 554 20.64 -3.11 20.34
N ASN A 555 21.94 -2.96 20.58
CA ASN A 555 22.99 -3.09 19.56
C ASN A 555 23.61 -4.49 19.65
N GLY A 556 23.83 -5.10 18.48
CA GLY A 556 24.43 -6.42 18.38
C GLY A 556 23.99 -7.12 17.10
N GLY A 557 22.75 -7.55 17.08
CA GLY A 557 22.13 -8.22 15.97
C GLY A 557 22.86 -9.51 15.56
N THR A 558 22.67 -9.91 14.32
CA THR A 558 23.35 -11.08 13.75
C THR A 558 24.87 -10.88 13.62
N SER A 559 25.40 -9.64 13.76
CA SER A 559 26.83 -9.38 13.71
C SER A 559 27.62 -10.10 14.82
N LEU A 560 26.96 -10.48 15.91
CA LEU A 560 27.56 -11.21 17.04
C LEU A 560 27.50 -12.72 16.86
N MET A 561 26.84 -13.22 15.83
CA MET A 561 26.71 -14.65 15.55
C MET A 561 27.88 -15.14 14.70
N PRO A 562 28.32 -16.42 14.85
CA PRO A 562 29.39 -16.94 14.02
C PRO A 562 28.93 -17.16 12.58
N ASP A 563 29.83 -16.99 11.61
CA ASP A 563 29.53 -17.19 10.17
C ASP A 563 29.16 -18.63 9.82
N THR A 564 29.54 -19.58 10.66
CA THR A 564 29.13 -20.99 10.54
C THR A 564 27.64 -21.20 10.71
N ASP A 565 26.96 -20.28 11.40
CA ASP A 565 25.51 -20.30 11.61
C ASP A 565 24.72 -19.59 10.48
N TYR A 566 25.28 -19.43 9.30
CA TYR A 566 24.66 -18.67 8.18
C TYR A 566 23.22 -19.12 7.90
N ASN A 567 22.91 -20.42 7.83
CA ASN A 567 21.57 -20.90 7.56
C ASN A 567 20.60 -20.53 8.70
N ASN A 568 21.06 -20.72 9.96
CA ASN A 568 20.31 -20.35 11.15
C ASN A 568 20.05 -18.84 11.23
N ILE A 569 21.05 -18.01 10.86
CA ILE A 569 20.96 -16.54 10.81
C ILE A 569 19.87 -16.11 9.81
N ASN A 570 19.80 -16.74 8.63
CA ASN A 570 18.77 -16.40 7.64
C ASN A 570 17.35 -16.83 8.07
N ALA A 571 17.23 -17.85 8.91
CA ALA A 571 15.96 -18.34 9.42
C ALA A 571 15.52 -17.65 10.74
N ILE A 572 16.37 -16.81 11.34
CA ILE A 572 16.22 -16.34 12.73
C ILE A 572 14.96 -15.51 13.00
N ASN A 573 14.49 -14.76 12.01
CA ASN A 573 13.27 -13.97 12.15
C ASN A 573 12.00 -14.74 11.75
N ALA A 574 12.16 -15.89 11.10
CA ALA A 574 11.04 -16.71 10.65
C ALA A 574 10.66 -17.81 11.65
N LEU A 575 11.65 -18.56 12.09
CA LEU A 575 11.39 -19.78 12.85
C LEU A 575 10.97 -19.56 14.32
N PRO A 576 11.66 -18.75 15.13
CA PRO A 576 11.30 -18.58 16.53
C PRO A 576 9.86 -18.08 16.75
N PRO A 577 9.32 -17.12 15.96
CA PRO A 577 7.92 -16.71 16.10
C PRO A 577 6.90 -17.78 15.68
N MET A 578 7.24 -18.67 14.76
CA MET A 578 6.32 -19.69 14.25
C MET A 578 5.93 -20.75 15.28
N GLY A 579 6.77 -21.00 16.26
CA GLY A 579 6.49 -21.97 17.33
C GLY A 579 5.37 -21.56 18.27
N GLY A 580 4.91 -20.29 18.21
CA GLY A 580 3.99 -19.73 19.17
C GLY A 580 4.71 -18.91 20.26
N LEU A 581 4.20 -18.91 21.49
CA LEU A 581 4.78 -18.14 22.59
C LEU A 581 4.51 -18.80 23.93
N ALA A 582 5.53 -19.04 24.73
CA ALA A 582 5.43 -19.68 26.04
C ALA A 582 4.68 -21.04 25.97
N HIS A 583 3.55 -21.15 26.63
CA HIS A 583 2.69 -22.34 26.59
C HIS A 583 1.73 -22.35 25.39
N LEU A 584 1.60 -21.24 24.64
CA LEU A 584 0.63 -21.07 23.58
C LEU A 584 1.19 -21.45 22.20
N SER A 585 0.49 -22.30 21.47
CA SER A 585 0.70 -22.47 20.03
C SER A 585 0.35 -21.20 19.27
N GLY A 586 0.70 -21.11 17.98
CA GLY A 586 0.34 -19.94 17.17
C GLY A 586 -1.17 -19.66 17.12
N ASN A 587 -1.99 -20.72 17.04
CA ASN A 587 -3.45 -20.58 17.04
C ASN A 587 -4.00 -20.13 18.40
N GLU A 588 -3.47 -20.67 19.49
CA GLU A 588 -3.84 -20.28 20.86
C GLU A 588 -3.44 -18.83 21.15
N LEU A 589 -2.26 -18.44 20.71
CA LEU A 589 -1.81 -17.05 20.81
C LEU A 589 -2.74 -16.10 20.03
N GLY A 590 -3.15 -16.48 18.82
CA GLY A 590 -4.13 -15.73 18.04
C GLY A 590 -5.47 -15.58 18.78
N ARG A 591 -5.94 -16.63 19.44
CA ARG A 591 -7.16 -16.57 20.26
C ARG A 591 -6.99 -15.70 21.51
N ALA A 592 -5.84 -15.81 22.19
CA ALA A 592 -5.53 -14.98 23.36
C ALA A 592 -5.46 -13.47 23.05
N LEU A 593 -5.20 -13.13 21.80
CA LEU A 593 -5.14 -11.74 21.30
C LEU A 593 -6.42 -11.29 20.56
N GLN A 594 -7.41 -12.15 20.48
CA GLN A 594 -8.65 -11.82 19.77
C GLN A 594 -9.38 -10.67 20.46
N GLY A 595 -9.74 -9.64 19.69
CA GLY A 595 -10.39 -8.42 20.20
C GLY A 595 -9.42 -7.40 20.80
N SER A 596 -8.12 -7.68 20.84
CA SER A 596 -7.08 -6.76 21.28
C SER A 596 -6.60 -5.88 20.12
N SER A 597 -6.24 -4.64 20.42
CA SER A 597 -5.60 -3.70 19.50
C SER A 597 -4.09 -3.95 19.34
N VAL A 598 -3.52 -4.93 20.07
CA VAL A 598 -2.08 -5.16 20.10
C VAL A 598 -1.57 -5.72 18.77
N SER A 599 -0.59 -5.02 18.22
CA SER A 599 0.27 -5.53 17.14
C SER A 599 1.72 -5.47 17.59
N TYR A 600 2.51 -6.51 17.31
CA TYR A 600 3.92 -6.51 17.68
C TYR A 600 4.77 -7.27 16.66
N GLN A 601 6.05 -6.93 16.64
CA GLN A 601 7.06 -7.61 15.83
C GLN A 601 8.36 -7.70 16.60
N VAL A 602 9.06 -8.81 16.43
CA VAL A 602 10.42 -9.01 16.94
C VAL A 602 11.35 -9.19 15.76
N ASN A 603 12.48 -8.51 15.80
CA ASN A 603 13.44 -8.54 14.69
C ASN A 603 14.88 -8.60 15.21
N VAL A 604 15.64 -9.53 14.68
CA VAL A 604 17.10 -9.56 14.81
C VAL A 604 17.68 -9.08 13.48
N GLY A 605 18.03 -7.81 13.44
CA GLY A 605 18.67 -7.18 12.29
C GLY A 605 20.17 -7.46 12.28
N THR A 606 20.88 -6.86 11.32
CA THR A 606 22.33 -7.09 11.18
C THR A 606 23.12 -6.52 12.36
N LEU A 607 22.81 -5.31 12.82
CA LEU A 607 23.53 -4.60 13.87
C LEU A 607 22.70 -4.33 15.12
N THR A 608 21.45 -4.70 15.14
CA THR A 608 20.50 -4.45 16.23
C THR A 608 19.51 -5.58 16.37
N GLU A 609 19.02 -5.79 17.56
CA GLU A 609 17.79 -6.52 17.82
C GLU A 609 16.74 -5.57 18.37
N SER A 610 15.47 -5.86 18.08
CA SER A 610 14.36 -5.01 18.51
C SER A 610 13.06 -5.79 18.74
N PHE A 611 12.28 -5.27 19.67
CA PHE A 611 10.85 -5.55 19.80
C PHE A 611 10.10 -4.25 19.51
N THR A 612 9.19 -4.26 18.57
CA THR A 612 8.30 -3.14 18.27
C THR A 612 6.86 -3.55 18.51
N GLY A 613 6.05 -2.64 19.03
CA GLY A 613 4.63 -2.90 19.23
C GLY A 613 3.79 -1.65 19.24
N THR A 614 2.51 -1.83 18.94
CA THR A 614 1.50 -0.77 19.01
C THR A 614 0.26 -1.32 19.71
N CYS A 615 -0.42 -0.49 20.47
CA CYS A 615 -1.69 -0.82 21.09
C CYS A 615 -2.47 0.45 21.48
N ASP A 616 -3.76 0.28 21.75
CA ASP A 616 -4.51 1.27 22.51
C ASP A 616 -4.04 1.29 23.97
N PRO A 617 -4.18 2.39 24.69
CA PRO A 617 -3.77 2.48 26.10
C PRO A 617 -4.39 1.42 27.03
N SER A 618 -5.60 0.96 26.75
CA SER A 618 -6.28 -0.11 27.47
C SER A 618 -5.57 -1.46 27.39
N ASP A 619 -4.86 -1.70 26.29
CA ASP A 619 -4.19 -2.98 26.00
C ASP A 619 -2.68 -2.96 26.32
N ALA A 620 -2.21 -1.89 26.97
CA ALA A 620 -0.80 -1.71 27.29
C ALA A 620 -0.23 -2.86 28.13
N GLU A 621 -1.00 -3.40 29.08
CA GLU A 621 -0.57 -4.57 29.86
C GLU A 621 -0.33 -5.79 28.98
N GLN A 622 -1.24 -6.08 28.05
CA GLN A 622 -1.12 -7.21 27.14
C GLN A 622 0.10 -7.09 26.23
N LEU A 623 0.39 -5.89 25.70
CA LEU A 623 1.60 -5.62 24.93
C LEU A 623 2.86 -5.92 25.76
N LEU A 624 2.89 -5.53 27.03
CA LEU A 624 4.03 -5.75 27.91
C LEU A 624 4.16 -7.22 28.37
N GLN A 625 3.06 -7.95 28.50
CA GLN A 625 3.10 -9.41 28.70
C GLN A 625 3.75 -10.12 27.50
N LEU A 626 3.37 -9.75 26.28
CA LEU A 626 3.97 -10.27 25.06
C LEU A 626 5.47 -9.99 25.00
N LEU A 627 5.86 -8.76 25.30
CA LEU A 627 7.27 -8.38 25.38
C LEU A 627 8.02 -9.24 26.39
N HIS A 628 7.51 -9.35 27.61
CA HIS A 628 8.14 -10.16 28.66
C HIS A 628 8.32 -11.62 28.25
N LEU A 629 7.27 -12.22 27.69
CA LEU A 629 7.30 -13.61 27.23
C LEU A 629 8.28 -13.81 26.07
N ARG A 630 8.37 -12.86 25.13
CA ARG A 630 9.34 -12.93 24.03
C ARG A 630 10.79 -12.84 24.48
N PHE A 631 11.06 -12.14 25.57
CA PHE A 631 12.40 -12.03 26.16
C PHE A 631 12.79 -13.22 27.02
N THR A 632 11.81 -13.96 27.57
CA THR A 632 12.07 -14.97 28.60
C THR A 632 11.71 -16.38 28.22
N THR A 633 10.92 -16.56 27.17
CA THR A 633 10.42 -17.87 26.78
C THR A 633 10.60 -18.17 25.31
N MET A 634 10.80 -19.44 24.98
CA MET A 634 10.83 -19.97 23.63
C MET A 634 9.97 -21.23 23.57
N ARG A 635 9.08 -21.29 22.58
CA ARG A 635 8.32 -22.46 22.25
C ARG A 635 8.72 -22.97 20.87
N GLN A 636 8.96 -24.23 20.75
CA GLN A 636 9.26 -24.89 19.50
C GLN A 636 8.05 -25.71 19.03
N ASP A 637 7.87 -25.77 17.72
CA ASP A 637 6.85 -26.55 17.05
C ASP A 637 7.45 -27.26 15.85
N THR A 638 7.71 -28.55 15.99
CA THR A 638 8.33 -29.36 14.95
C THR A 638 7.50 -29.44 13.68
N MET A 639 6.17 -29.45 13.80
CA MET A 639 5.28 -29.44 12.62
C MET A 639 5.33 -28.10 11.88
N ALA A 640 5.40 -26.98 12.60
CA ALA A 640 5.58 -25.67 11.99
C ALA A 640 6.93 -25.57 11.27
N PHE A 641 7.99 -26.12 11.86
CA PHE A 641 9.31 -26.20 11.24
C PHE A 641 9.29 -27.03 9.94
N GLN A 642 8.69 -28.22 9.96
CA GLN A 642 8.58 -29.07 8.77
C GLN A 642 7.82 -28.36 7.64
N ARG A 643 6.70 -27.68 7.96
CA ARG A 643 5.95 -26.89 7.00
C ARG A 643 6.78 -25.71 6.44
N TRP A 644 7.59 -25.07 7.28
CA TRP A 644 8.50 -24.02 6.86
C TRP A 644 9.58 -24.58 5.91
N GLN A 645 10.22 -25.71 6.24
CA GLN A 645 11.21 -26.35 5.37
C GLN A 645 10.63 -26.69 4.00
N GLN A 646 9.45 -27.28 3.97
CA GLN A 646 8.78 -27.63 2.72
C GLN A 646 8.51 -26.39 1.87
N ARG A 647 7.97 -25.32 2.45
CA ARG A 647 7.75 -24.04 1.74
C ARG A 647 9.07 -23.43 1.29
N MET A 648 10.11 -23.48 2.11
CA MET A 648 11.42 -22.94 1.74
C MET A 648 12.04 -23.69 0.57
N ARG A 649 11.96 -25.02 0.55
CA ARG A 649 12.41 -25.84 -0.60
C ARG A 649 11.65 -25.45 -1.87
N GLN A 650 10.36 -25.31 -1.79
CA GLN A 650 9.54 -24.85 -2.92
C GLN A 650 9.94 -23.44 -3.39
N THR A 651 10.11 -22.50 -2.47
CA THR A 651 10.56 -21.14 -2.81
C THR A 651 11.94 -21.16 -3.47
N LEU A 652 12.86 -21.96 -2.97
CA LEU A 652 14.23 -22.05 -3.50
C LEU A 652 14.28 -22.77 -4.86
N SER A 653 13.42 -23.75 -5.11
CA SER A 653 13.33 -24.39 -6.43
C SER A 653 12.84 -23.43 -7.50
N GLN A 654 11.91 -22.56 -7.17
CA GLN A 654 11.37 -21.52 -8.08
C GLN A 654 12.29 -20.31 -8.20
N ARG A 655 13.24 -20.14 -7.28
CA ARG A 655 14.10 -18.95 -7.20
C ARG A 655 15.01 -18.78 -8.41
N ILE A 656 15.49 -19.86 -8.96
CA ILE A 656 16.45 -19.86 -10.07
C ILE A 656 15.84 -19.24 -11.34
N GLU A 657 14.53 -19.38 -11.52
CA GLU A 657 13.79 -18.90 -12.69
C GLU A 657 13.19 -17.49 -12.49
N ASN A 658 13.31 -16.93 -11.28
CA ASN A 658 12.70 -15.64 -10.98
C ASN A 658 13.65 -14.48 -11.33
N PRO A 659 13.28 -13.60 -12.29
CA PRO A 659 14.11 -12.47 -12.71
C PRO A 659 14.49 -11.51 -11.58
N MET A 660 13.58 -11.25 -10.65
CA MET A 660 13.84 -10.35 -9.50
C MET A 660 14.84 -10.94 -8.52
N THR A 661 14.89 -12.26 -8.40
CA THR A 661 15.90 -12.96 -7.59
C THR A 661 17.27 -12.87 -8.23
N LEU A 662 17.37 -13.13 -9.51
CA LEU A 662 18.59 -12.98 -10.29
C LEU A 662 19.13 -11.54 -10.18
N PHE A 663 18.24 -10.57 -10.30
CA PHE A 663 18.54 -9.15 -10.08
C PHE A 663 19.15 -8.89 -8.71
N SER A 664 18.46 -9.30 -7.65
CA SER A 664 18.90 -9.04 -6.26
C SER A 664 20.23 -9.71 -5.94
N ASP A 665 20.45 -10.93 -6.44
CA ASP A 665 21.69 -11.66 -6.27
C ASP A 665 22.84 -10.99 -7.03
N THR A 666 22.61 -10.59 -8.29
CA THR A 666 23.60 -9.89 -9.12
C THR A 666 23.99 -8.53 -8.49
N LEU A 667 23.01 -7.75 -8.04
CA LEU A 667 23.27 -6.48 -7.35
C LEU A 667 24.18 -6.69 -6.14
N ARG A 668 23.84 -7.66 -5.29
CA ARG A 668 24.62 -8.00 -4.11
C ARG A 668 26.04 -8.44 -4.44
N GLU A 669 26.20 -9.35 -5.40
CA GLU A 669 27.50 -9.88 -5.82
C GLU A 669 28.37 -8.84 -6.52
N THR A 670 27.76 -7.88 -7.22
CA THR A 670 28.51 -6.78 -7.85
C THR A 670 28.96 -5.76 -6.83
N MET A 671 28.16 -5.51 -5.78
CA MET A 671 28.45 -4.47 -4.81
C MET A 671 29.33 -4.91 -3.63
N TYR A 672 29.31 -6.19 -3.25
CA TYR A 672 30.00 -6.68 -2.06
C TYR A 672 31.05 -7.72 -2.40
N GLU A 673 32.10 -7.78 -1.58
CA GLU A 673 33.11 -8.83 -1.65
C GLU A 673 32.49 -10.20 -1.32
N VAL A 674 33.14 -11.27 -1.77
CA VAL A 674 32.75 -12.64 -1.42
C VAL A 674 32.87 -12.82 0.08
N HIS A 675 31.75 -13.14 0.72
CA HIS A 675 31.68 -13.28 2.17
C HIS A 675 30.69 -14.39 2.54
N PRO A 676 30.92 -15.16 3.62
CA PRO A 676 30.00 -16.23 4.04
C PRO A 676 28.54 -15.76 4.21
N ARG A 677 28.34 -14.53 4.64
CA ARG A 677 27.00 -13.91 4.85
C ARG A 677 26.42 -13.27 3.59
N ASN A 678 27.16 -13.29 2.47
CA ASN A 678 26.72 -12.65 1.22
C ASN A 678 26.63 -13.64 0.06
N ARG A 679 26.42 -14.91 0.34
CA ARG A 679 26.23 -15.97 -0.66
C ARG A 679 24.77 -16.05 -1.14
N ARG A 680 24.58 -16.61 -2.33
CA ARG A 680 23.23 -16.93 -2.82
C ARG A 680 22.57 -17.94 -1.91
N ALA A 681 21.27 -17.81 -1.72
CA ALA A 681 20.49 -18.83 -1.04
C ALA A 681 20.36 -20.07 -1.96
N THR A 682 20.74 -21.23 -1.43
CA THR A 682 20.66 -22.54 -2.09
C THR A 682 19.77 -23.47 -1.26
N MET A 683 19.54 -24.69 -1.73
CA MET A 683 18.77 -25.69 -0.97
C MET A 683 19.33 -25.92 0.45
N ASP A 684 20.62 -25.72 0.65
CA ASP A 684 21.25 -25.76 1.99
C ASP A 684 20.57 -24.83 3.00
N LEU A 685 19.95 -23.73 2.53
CA LEU A 685 19.21 -22.83 3.41
C LEU A 685 17.96 -23.49 4.01
N ALA A 686 17.33 -24.43 3.32
CA ALA A 686 16.21 -25.18 3.86
C ALA A 686 16.68 -26.41 4.65
N ASP A 687 17.69 -27.12 4.15
CA ASP A 687 18.11 -28.43 4.65
C ASP A 687 19.14 -28.33 5.78
N GLY A 688 19.95 -27.28 5.79
CA GLY A 688 21.00 -27.05 6.77
C GLY A 688 20.60 -26.15 7.94
N VAL A 689 19.32 -25.85 8.14
CA VAL A 689 18.87 -25.11 9.32
C VAL A 689 18.67 -26.06 10.50
N ASP A 690 19.31 -25.72 11.59
CA ASP A 690 19.09 -26.34 12.90
C ASP A 690 18.10 -25.49 13.70
N TYR A 691 16.90 -26.04 13.96
CA TYR A 691 15.83 -25.31 14.64
C TYR A 691 16.17 -24.95 16.08
N ASP A 692 16.79 -25.91 16.82
CA ASP A 692 17.19 -25.69 18.19
C ASP A 692 18.26 -24.60 18.27
N ARG A 693 19.26 -24.69 17.40
CA ARG A 693 20.32 -23.68 17.31
C ARG A 693 19.77 -22.31 16.94
N THR A 694 18.83 -22.23 15.99
CA THR A 694 18.18 -20.97 15.57
C THR A 694 17.45 -20.33 16.75
N CYS A 695 16.68 -21.12 17.51
CA CYS A 695 15.98 -20.65 18.69
C CYS A 695 16.94 -20.18 19.79
N HIS A 696 18.03 -20.90 20.00
CA HIS A 696 19.07 -20.53 20.96
C HIS A 696 19.74 -19.19 20.60
N LEU A 697 20.15 -19.02 19.34
CA LEU A 697 20.72 -17.78 18.85
C LEU A 697 19.75 -16.60 19.00
N PHE A 698 18.46 -16.83 18.75
CA PHE A 698 17.44 -15.80 18.94
C PHE A 698 17.35 -15.39 20.42
N MET A 699 17.23 -16.35 21.34
CA MET A 699 17.11 -16.09 22.78
C MET A 699 18.33 -15.38 23.34
N GLU A 700 19.54 -15.70 22.86
CA GLU A 700 20.76 -14.99 23.26
C GLU A 700 20.68 -13.47 23.00
N ARG A 701 20.01 -13.05 21.91
CA ARG A 701 19.88 -11.63 21.57
C ARG A 701 18.96 -10.87 22.53
N PHE A 702 18.04 -11.54 23.19
CA PHE A 702 17.08 -10.94 24.13
C PHE A 702 17.38 -11.24 25.59
N ALA A 703 18.46 -11.94 25.87
CA ALA A 703 18.78 -12.44 27.21
C ALA A 703 19.13 -11.35 28.23
N ASN A 704 19.58 -10.16 27.79
CA ASN A 704 20.06 -9.10 28.67
C ASN A 704 19.26 -7.80 28.51
N ALA A 705 18.23 -7.59 29.31
CA ALA A 705 17.42 -6.37 29.26
C ALA A 705 18.21 -5.08 29.53
N ALA A 706 19.38 -5.15 30.19
CA ALA A 706 20.23 -3.99 30.47
C ALA A 706 20.86 -3.38 29.22
N ASP A 707 20.92 -4.12 28.11
CA ASP A 707 21.40 -3.63 26.82
C ASP A 707 20.32 -2.83 26.06
N PHE A 708 19.05 -3.07 26.38
CA PHE A 708 17.93 -2.46 25.69
C PHE A 708 17.57 -1.08 26.24
N THR A 709 17.14 -0.23 25.32
CA THR A 709 16.38 0.99 25.63
C THR A 709 14.94 0.77 25.15
N PHE A 710 13.99 0.88 26.09
CA PHE A 710 12.55 0.75 25.84
C PHE A 710 11.94 2.13 25.67
N ILE A 711 11.42 2.42 24.49
CA ILE A 711 10.93 3.76 24.10
C ILE A 711 9.42 3.67 23.86
N PHE A 712 8.66 4.41 24.67
CA PHE A 712 7.20 4.55 24.55
C PHE A 712 6.87 5.93 24.02
N VAL A 713 6.06 6.01 22.98
CA VAL A 713 5.62 7.26 22.35
C VAL A 713 4.12 7.20 22.08
N GLY A 714 3.44 8.31 22.25
CA GLY A 714 2.02 8.43 21.93
C GLY A 714 1.18 8.87 23.15
N GLN A 715 0.03 8.26 23.34
CA GLN A 715 -0.84 8.51 24.49
C GLN A 715 -0.32 7.78 25.73
N VAL A 716 0.82 8.26 26.24
CA VAL A 716 1.60 7.64 27.30
C VAL A 716 1.29 8.33 28.62
N ASP A 717 0.58 7.64 29.51
CA ASP A 717 0.44 8.06 30.92
C ASP A 717 1.55 7.40 31.76
N ALA A 718 2.44 8.21 32.28
CA ALA A 718 3.57 7.73 33.06
C ALA A 718 3.12 7.06 34.37
N GLU A 719 2.07 7.51 35.02
CA GLU A 719 1.59 6.95 36.29
C GLU A 719 0.92 5.59 36.06
N ALA A 720 0.14 5.45 35.00
CA ALA A 720 -0.47 4.18 34.60
C ALA A 720 0.56 3.15 34.15
N LEU A 721 1.62 3.56 33.43
CA LEU A 721 2.63 2.65 32.92
C LEU A 721 3.69 2.23 33.94
N LYS A 722 3.98 3.02 34.96
CA LYS A 722 5.00 2.68 35.97
C LYS A 722 4.83 1.29 36.61
N PRO A 723 3.65 0.91 37.15
CA PRO A 723 3.47 -0.43 37.69
C PRO A 723 3.67 -1.52 36.67
N LEU A 724 3.21 -1.35 35.42
CA LEU A 724 3.39 -2.30 34.34
C LEU A 724 4.86 -2.43 33.93
N ILE A 725 5.59 -1.33 33.87
CA ILE A 725 7.03 -1.32 33.61
C ILE A 725 7.79 -2.06 34.69
N CYS A 726 7.43 -1.85 35.97
CA CYS A 726 8.01 -2.59 37.08
C CYS A 726 7.70 -4.10 37.00
N GLN A 727 6.48 -4.44 36.60
CA GLN A 727 6.00 -5.81 36.55
C GLN A 727 6.65 -6.57 35.38
N TYR A 728 6.74 -6.01 34.19
CA TYR A 728 7.07 -6.74 32.97
C TYR A 728 8.43 -6.39 32.37
N ILE A 729 9.00 -5.21 32.61
CA ILE A 729 10.30 -4.82 32.08
C ILE A 729 11.38 -4.92 33.16
N ALA A 730 11.15 -4.41 34.35
CA ALA A 730 12.14 -4.46 35.41
C ALA A 730 12.35 -5.88 35.99
N SER A 731 11.43 -6.81 35.72
CA SER A 731 11.52 -8.24 36.05
C SER A 731 12.31 -9.05 35.04
N LEU A 732 12.61 -8.49 33.87
CA LEU A 732 13.44 -9.20 32.87
C LEU A 732 14.86 -9.45 33.40
N PRO A 733 15.52 -10.54 32.98
CA PRO A 733 16.93 -10.75 33.26
C PRO A 733 17.77 -9.59 32.73
N GLY A 734 18.72 -9.09 33.51
CA GLY A 734 19.59 -7.98 33.10
C GLY A 734 20.90 -7.92 33.85
N ASN A 735 21.98 -7.62 33.13
CA ASN A 735 23.33 -7.44 33.67
C ASN A 735 24.01 -6.22 33.05
N SER A 736 24.00 -5.10 33.77
CA SER A 736 24.56 -3.83 33.32
C SER A 736 26.09 -3.84 33.11
N LYS A 737 26.79 -4.87 33.59
CA LYS A 737 28.25 -5.02 33.44
C LYS A 737 28.61 -5.69 32.10
N GLN A 738 27.70 -6.33 31.44
CA GLN A 738 27.88 -7.03 30.17
C GLN A 738 27.09 -6.32 29.08
N LYS A 739 27.64 -5.21 28.55
CA LYS A 739 27.02 -4.51 27.42
C LYS A 739 27.61 -4.98 26.10
N GLU A 740 26.72 -5.40 25.20
CA GLU A 740 27.09 -5.83 23.88
C GLU A 740 27.34 -4.64 22.92
N LYS A 741 28.19 -4.89 21.93
CA LYS A 741 28.45 -3.95 20.83
C LYS A 741 28.42 -4.71 19.52
N ALA A 742 27.83 -4.14 18.49
CA ALA A 742 27.84 -4.73 17.18
C ALA A 742 29.26 -4.98 16.66
N ASN A 743 29.50 -6.14 16.08
CA ASN A 743 30.75 -6.51 15.44
C ASN A 743 30.72 -6.08 13.96
N LEU A 744 31.25 -4.89 13.67
CA LEU A 744 31.24 -4.34 12.32
C LEU A 744 32.12 -5.15 11.34
N ALA A 745 33.11 -5.89 11.85
CA ALA A 745 34.01 -6.72 11.03
C ALA A 745 33.30 -7.99 10.49
N ALA A 746 32.14 -8.38 11.05
CA ALA A 746 31.33 -9.50 10.55
C ALA A 746 30.47 -9.13 9.33
N LEU A 747 30.52 -7.89 8.85
CA LEU A 747 29.73 -7.46 7.69
C LEU A 747 30.51 -7.64 6.40
N PRO A 748 29.83 -8.05 5.30
CA PRO A 748 30.42 -8.08 3.98
C PRO A 748 30.94 -6.69 3.60
N PRO A 749 32.23 -6.54 3.27
CA PRO A 749 32.75 -5.25 2.82
C PRO A 749 32.26 -4.95 1.39
N LEU A 750 32.06 -3.66 1.10
CA LEU A 750 31.77 -3.22 -0.26
C LEU A 750 33.01 -3.40 -1.14
N LYS A 751 32.79 -3.80 -2.40
CA LYS A 751 33.86 -3.91 -3.39
C LYS A 751 34.42 -2.54 -3.74
N HIS A 752 35.75 -2.50 -3.88
CA HIS A 752 36.50 -1.33 -4.32
C HIS A 752 36.98 -1.48 -5.75
N GLY A 753 36.94 -0.41 -6.54
CA GLY A 753 37.29 -0.41 -7.95
C GLY A 753 36.08 -0.21 -8.86
N LYS A 754 36.29 -0.43 -10.16
CA LYS A 754 35.23 -0.37 -11.16
C LYS A 754 34.72 -1.79 -11.43
N HIS A 755 33.42 -2.00 -11.21
CA HIS A 755 32.76 -3.27 -11.47
C HIS A 755 31.64 -3.05 -12.48
N VAL A 756 31.60 -3.87 -13.51
CA VAL A 756 30.56 -3.83 -14.55
C VAL A 756 29.98 -5.24 -14.70
N THR A 757 28.68 -5.36 -14.60
CA THR A 757 27.99 -6.65 -14.71
C THR A 757 26.78 -6.49 -15.64
N HIS A 758 26.80 -7.24 -16.73
CA HIS A 758 25.66 -7.33 -17.67
C HIS A 758 25.01 -8.70 -17.52
N VAL A 759 23.71 -8.73 -17.33
CA VAL A 759 22.93 -9.96 -17.17
C VAL A 759 21.81 -9.96 -18.20
N HIS A 760 21.62 -11.11 -18.85
CA HIS A 760 20.47 -11.35 -19.70
C HIS A 760 19.40 -12.11 -18.90
N ILE A 761 18.18 -11.59 -18.91
CA ILE A 761 17.01 -12.22 -18.29
C ILE A 761 16.20 -12.82 -19.44
N PRO A 762 16.16 -14.15 -19.56
CA PRO A 762 15.29 -14.81 -20.54
C PRO A 762 13.82 -14.40 -20.31
N GLU A 763 13.09 -14.15 -21.38
CA GLU A 763 11.66 -13.78 -21.31
C GLU A 763 11.34 -12.52 -20.51
N GLY A 764 12.35 -11.70 -20.24
CA GLY A 764 12.22 -10.43 -19.48
C GLY A 764 11.59 -9.28 -20.26
N GLY A 765 11.19 -9.52 -21.52
CA GLY A 765 10.68 -8.49 -22.41
C GLY A 765 11.77 -7.55 -22.93
N GLU A 766 11.40 -6.50 -23.63
CA GLU A 766 12.33 -5.50 -24.19
C GLU A 766 12.81 -4.45 -23.17
N SER A 767 12.68 -4.72 -21.87
CA SER A 767 13.04 -3.77 -20.81
C SER A 767 14.45 -4.02 -20.29
N THR A 768 15.25 -2.97 -20.21
CA THR A 768 16.57 -2.97 -19.60
C THR A 768 16.53 -2.16 -18.31
N THR A 769 16.96 -2.75 -17.20
CA THR A 769 17.16 -2.05 -15.93
C THR A 769 18.62 -1.66 -15.79
N VAL A 770 18.88 -0.38 -15.57
CA VAL A 770 20.21 0.18 -15.34
C VAL A 770 20.35 0.61 -13.87
N ILE A 771 21.36 0.07 -13.18
CA ILE A 771 21.76 0.52 -11.87
C ILE A 771 23.21 0.95 -11.94
N TYR A 772 23.47 2.17 -11.50
CA TYR A 772 24.80 2.71 -11.37
C TYR A 772 25.03 3.26 -9.98
N ASN A 773 26.02 2.71 -9.28
CA ASN A 773 26.34 3.12 -7.93
C ASN A 773 27.77 3.67 -7.85
N ILE A 774 27.94 4.79 -7.15
CA ILE A 774 29.26 5.36 -6.84
C ILE A 774 29.44 5.32 -5.32
N LEU A 775 30.57 4.79 -4.87
CA LEU A 775 30.96 4.70 -3.48
C LEU A 775 32.15 5.61 -3.20
N ALA A 776 32.09 6.43 -2.16
CA ALA A 776 33.19 7.29 -1.70
C ALA A 776 33.29 7.29 -0.17
N LYS A 777 34.50 7.50 0.37
CA LYS A 777 34.66 7.67 1.81
C LYS A 777 34.45 9.14 2.20
N ARG A 778 33.56 9.37 3.19
CA ARG A 778 33.31 10.68 3.76
C ARG A 778 32.74 10.55 5.16
N ARG A 779 33.31 11.29 6.11
CA ARG A 779 32.81 11.29 7.49
C ARG A 779 31.34 11.70 7.55
N TYR A 780 30.56 10.92 8.30
CA TYR A 780 29.21 11.30 8.63
C TYR A 780 29.17 12.60 9.44
N THR A 781 28.35 13.51 9.04
CA THR A 781 27.90 14.69 9.80
C THR A 781 26.44 14.96 9.38
N GLN A 782 25.64 15.56 10.26
CA GLN A 782 24.29 15.99 9.92
C GLN A 782 24.24 16.79 8.60
N LYS A 783 25.19 17.76 8.47
CA LYS A 783 25.29 18.60 7.27
C LYS A 783 25.54 17.79 6.00
N ASN A 784 26.42 16.79 6.05
CA ASN A 784 26.69 15.93 4.90
C ASN A 784 25.49 15.03 4.60
N SER A 785 24.81 14.51 5.62
CA SER A 785 23.60 13.69 5.45
C SER A 785 22.47 14.47 4.77
N LEU A 786 22.18 15.67 5.26
CA LEU A 786 21.17 16.53 4.64
C LEU A 786 21.57 17.00 3.24
N ALA A 787 22.86 17.26 3.01
CA ALA A 787 23.36 17.59 1.68
C ALA A 787 23.22 16.43 0.69
N CYS A 788 23.37 15.17 1.14
CA CYS A 788 23.05 13.99 0.32
C CYS A 788 21.56 13.93 -0.01
N SER A 789 20.67 14.17 0.96
CA SER A 789 19.24 14.19 0.69
C SER A 789 18.86 15.27 -0.34
N VAL A 790 19.43 16.49 -0.22
CA VAL A 790 19.21 17.54 -1.22
C VAL A 790 19.81 17.15 -2.58
N LEU A 791 20.99 16.52 -2.62
CA LEU A 791 21.58 16.04 -3.87
C LEU A 791 20.68 14.98 -4.54
N SER A 792 20.07 14.08 -3.76
CA SER A 792 19.11 13.14 -4.32
C SER A 792 17.97 13.85 -5.05
N GLU A 793 17.36 14.84 -4.41
CA GLU A 793 16.25 15.59 -5.01
C GLU A 793 16.69 16.39 -6.25
N VAL A 794 17.82 17.09 -6.16
CA VAL A 794 18.42 17.80 -7.30
C VAL A 794 18.65 16.86 -8.49
N MET A 795 19.23 15.69 -8.25
CA MET A 795 19.53 14.76 -9.32
C MET A 795 18.26 14.07 -9.86
N ASN A 796 17.26 13.82 -9.01
CA ASN A 796 15.97 13.32 -9.48
C ASN A 796 15.32 14.31 -10.45
N THR A 797 15.27 15.61 -10.10
CA THR A 797 14.75 16.65 -10.99
C THR A 797 15.52 16.70 -12.32
N LEU A 798 16.85 16.86 -12.27
CA LEU A 798 17.67 16.96 -13.49
C LEU A 798 17.60 15.71 -14.38
N CYS A 799 17.59 14.52 -13.78
CA CYS A 799 17.49 13.28 -14.53
C CYS A 799 16.09 13.10 -15.14
N THR A 800 15.03 13.48 -14.43
CA THR A 800 13.68 13.46 -14.98
C THR A 800 13.56 14.40 -16.19
N GLU A 801 14.00 15.65 -16.05
CA GLU A 801 14.00 16.61 -17.14
C GLU A 801 14.79 16.14 -18.37
N THR A 802 15.98 15.55 -18.15
CA THR A 802 16.86 15.18 -19.27
C THR A 802 16.49 13.81 -19.86
N LEU A 803 16.39 12.76 -19.02
CA LEU A 803 16.26 11.39 -19.50
C LEU A 803 14.84 11.04 -19.90
N ARG A 804 13.85 11.60 -19.18
CA ARG A 804 12.44 11.36 -19.45
C ARG A 804 11.87 12.40 -20.42
N GLU A 805 11.96 13.69 -20.06
CA GLU A 805 11.22 14.73 -20.78
C GLU A 805 11.87 15.10 -22.14
N GLN A 806 13.21 15.23 -22.17
CA GLN A 806 13.92 15.63 -23.38
C GLN A 806 14.24 14.45 -24.30
N GLU A 807 14.68 13.35 -23.73
CA GLU A 807 15.09 12.17 -24.50
C GLU A 807 13.93 11.20 -24.75
N GLY A 808 12.90 11.22 -23.90
CA GLY A 808 11.81 10.23 -23.93
C GLY A 808 12.34 8.80 -23.72
N GLY A 809 13.48 8.64 -23.04
CA GLY A 809 14.21 7.38 -22.99
C GLY A 809 13.92 6.52 -21.75
N THR A 810 13.18 7.04 -20.79
CA THR A 810 12.75 6.32 -19.59
C THR A 810 11.42 6.87 -19.09
N TYR A 811 10.61 6.00 -18.50
CA TYR A 811 9.40 6.45 -17.80
C TYR A 811 9.70 7.01 -16.42
N ASN A 812 10.63 6.39 -15.69
CA ASN A 812 10.99 6.80 -14.33
C ASN A 812 12.48 6.64 -14.07
N VAL A 813 13.07 7.61 -13.41
CA VAL A 813 14.43 7.59 -12.93
C VAL A 813 14.47 7.90 -11.43
N SER A 814 15.20 7.10 -10.66
CA SER A 814 15.38 7.28 -9.23
C SER A 814 16.84 7.46 -8.90
N VAL A 815 17.16 8.57 -8.24
CA VAL A 815 18.52 8.85 -7.75
C VAL A 815 18.49 8.98 -6.24
N THR A 816 19.28 8.16 -5.55
CA THR A 816 19.40 8.17 -4.09
C THR A 816 20.85 8.40 -3.67
N SER A 817 21.11 9.46 -2.94
CA SER A 817 22.40 9.72 -2.32
C SER A 817 22.26 9.64 -0.80
N ARG A 818 23.20 8.95 -0.15
CA ARG A 818 23.21 8.79 1.30
C ARG A 818 24.61 8.70 1.85
N ILE A 819 24.72 8.99 3.15
CA ILE A 819 25.94 8.75 3.92
C ILE A 819 25.59 7.90 5.14
N SER A 820 26.33 6.82 5.35
CA SER A 820 26.15 5.91 6.49
C SER A 820 27.13 6.25 7.61
N ARG A 821 26.76 5.93 8.86
CA ARG A 821 27.66 5.91 10.03
C ARG A 821 28.28 4.53 10.23
N GLN A 822 27.54 3.51 9.87
CA GLN A 822 27.90 2.11 10.06
C GLN A 822 27.56 1.31 8.80
N PRO A 823 28.37 0.31 8.46
CA PRO A 823 29.57 -0.19 9.15
C PRO A 823 30.75 0.76 9.08
N ALA A 824 30.77 1.69 8.13
CA ALA A 824 31.80 2.70 7.92
C ALA A 824 31.20 4.04 7.48
N ASP A 825 31.98 5.12 7.58
CA ASP A 825 31.66 6.44 7.04
C ASP A 825 31.66 6.41 5.49
N GLU A 826 30.60 5.93 4.88
CA GLU A 826 30.47 5.71 3.43
C GLU A 826 29.44 6.64 2.82
N LEU A 827 29.84 7.32 1.74
CA LEU A 827 29.01 8.16 0.90
C LEU A 827 28.70 7.40 -0.38
N THR A 828 27.40 7.25 -0.70
CA THR A 828 26.96 6.59 -1.93
C THR A 828 26.00 7.49 -2.71
N ILE A 829 25.97 7.30 -4.02
CA ILE A 829 24.87 7.72 -4.90
C ILE A 829 24.53 6.58 -5.83
N MET A 830 23.26 6.29 -5.97
CA MET A 830 22.75 5.23 -6.83
C MET A 830 21.74 5.83 -7.81
N PHE A 831 21.93 5.56 -9.09
CA PHE A 831 20.99 5.81 -10.18
C PHE A 831 20.31 4.50 -10.51
N ASN A 832 19.01 4.54 -10.69
CA ASN A 832 18.19 3.38 -11.07
C ASN A 832 17.10 3.84 -12.05
N PHE A 833 17.05 3.26 -13.24
CA PHE A 833 16.02 3.53 -14.23
C PHE A 833 15.84 2.35 -15.18
N ASN A 834 14.67 2.29 -15.80
CA ASN A 834 14.36 1.33 -16.85
C ASN A 834 14.38 2.05 -18.21
N THR A 835 14.88 1.36 -19.22
CA THR A 835 14.96 1.87 -20.59
C THR A 835 14.96 0.73 -21.60
N ASN A 836 15.06 1.01 -22.88
CA ASN A 836 15.32 -0.01 -23.89
C ASN A 836 16.84 -0.34 -23.97
N PRO A 837 17.22 -1.52 -24.47
CA PRO A 837 18.62 -1.92 -24.55
C PRO A 837 19.50 -0.95 -25.33
N GLU A 838 18.97 -0.32 -26.39
CA GLU A 838 19.71 0.57 -27.30
C GLU A 838 20.06 1.93 -26.65
N GLN A 839 19.25 2.39 -25.69
CA GLN A 839 19.43 3.66 -25.03
C GLN A 839 20.14 3.57 -23.67
N ALA A 840 20.29 2.37 -23.12
CA ALA A 840 20.79 2.17 -21.76
C ALA A 840 22.13 2.89 -21.50
N ASP A 841 23.12 2.69 -22.36
CA ASP A 841 24.43 3.33 -22.24
C ASP A 841 24.36 4.85 -22.42
N LYS A 842 23.57 5.34 -23.39
CA LYS A 842 23.42 6.76 -23.65
C LYS A 842 22.83 7.47 -22.42
N LEU A 843 21.73 6.97 -21.88
CA LEU A 843 21.06 7.57 -20.75
C LEU A 843 21.92 7.51 -19.48
N LEU A 844 22.66 6.41 -19.27
CA LEU A 844 23.60 6.29 -18.18
C LEU A 844 24.70 7.35 -18.26
N GLN A 845 25.28 7.55 -19.44
CA GLN A 845 26.30 8.58 -19.64
C GLN A 845 25.76 9.98 -19.42
N GLN A 846 24.53 10.25 -19.82
CA GLN A 846 23.86 11.54 -19.54
C GLN A 846 23.64 11.73 -18.04
N ALA A 847 23.17 10.73 -17.30
CA ALA A 847 23.00 10.81 -15.85
C ALA A 847 24.33 11.10 -15.13
N ILE A 848 25.42 10.44 -15.56
CA ILE A 848 26.76 10.67 -15.05
C ILE A 848 27.25 12.10 -15.39
N ALA A 849 26.96 12.58 -16.60
CA ALA A 849 27.32 13.94 -17.03
C ALA A 849 26.57 15.01 -16.20
N LEU A 850 25.31 14.82 -15.89
CA LEU A 850 24.54 15.70 -15.00
C LEU A 850 25.17 15.78 -13.61
N LEU A 851 25.59 14.64 -13.01
CA LEU A 851 26.28 14.63 -11.73
C LEU A 851 27.63 15.38 -11.83
N ALA A 852 28.36 15.20 -12.94
CA ALA A 852 29.61 15.91 -13.20
C ALA A 852 29.39 17.43 -13.36
N GLN A 853 28.29 17.84 -13.99
CA GLN A 853 27.91 19.25 -14.08
C GLN A 853 27.62 19.82 -12.68
N VAL A 854 26.81 19.16 -11.86
CA VAL A 854 26.56 19.56 -10.46
C VAL A 854 27.84 19.62 -9.66
N ALA A 855 28.77 18.70 -9.87
CA ALA A 855 30.09 18.72 -9.23
C ALA A 855 30.95 19.92 -9.67
N LYS A 856 30.86 20.35 -10.92
CA LYS A 856 31.65 21.46 -11.48
C LYS A 856 31.07 22.82 -11.11
N GLU A 857 29.76 23.00 -11.32
CA GLU A 857 29.09 24.30 -11.27
C GLU A 857 28.21 24.48 -10.02
N GLY A 858 27.77 23.38 -9.40
CA GLY A 858 26.71 23.36 -8.41
C GLY A 858 25.33 23.27 -9.07
N PRO A 859 24.27 22.98 -8.32
CA PRO A 859 22.91 23.05 -8.81
C PRO A 859 22.52 24.51 -9.07
N SER A 860 21.57 24.75 -10.00
CA SER A 860 20.94 26.06 -10.16
C SER A 860 20.24 26.48 -8.86
N THR A 861 20.08 27.80 -8.69
CA THR A 861 19.41 28.33 -7.49
C THR A 861 17.97 27.85 -7.40
N GLU A 862 17.31 27.73 -8.52
CA GLU A 862 15.91 27.27 -8.63
C GLU A 862 15.78 25.81 -8.20
N VAL A 863 16.49 24.88 -8.83
CA VAL A 863 16.45 23.45 -8.51
C VAL A 863 16.88 23.18 -7.07
N PHE A 864 17.91 23.88 -6.59
CA PHE A 864 18.33 23.78 -5.19
C PHE A 864 17.23 24.24 -4.22
N ASN A 865 16.55 25.36 -4.49
CA ASN A 865 15.51 25.89 -3.63
C ASN A 865 14.28 24.97 -3.61
N SER A 866 13.85 24.47 -4.76
CA SER A 866 12.73 23.50 -4.85
C SER A 866 13.03 22.23 -4.06
N ALA A 867 14.20 21.63 -4.24
CA ALA A 867 14.64 20.44 -3.50
C ALA A 867 14.66 20.70 -1.97
N ARG A 868 15.19 21.86 -1.55
CA ARG A 868 15.26 22.22 -0.14
C ARG A 868 13.87 22.48 0.47
N GLU A 869 12.97 23.19 -0.23
CA GLU A 869 11.61 23.46 0.25
C GLU A 869 10.79 22.17 0.36
N TYR A 870 10.94 21.26 -0.58
CA TYR A 870 10.32 19.94 -0.49
C TYR A 870 10.79 19.17 0.77
N LEU A 871 12.09 19.11 1.02
CA LEU A 871 12.62 18.42 2.22
C LEU A 871 12.23 19.13 3.53
N LYS A 872 12.10 20.45 3.53
CA LYS A 872 11.58 21.20 4.69
C LYS A 872 10.13 20.86 4.97
N LYS A 873 9.28 20.86 3.94
CA LYS A 873 7.88 20.43 4.05
C LYS A 873 7.80 19.01 4.61
N ARG A 874 8.50 18.07 3.99
CA ARG A 874 8.55 16.67 4.42
C ARG A 874 9.00 16.54 5.89
N HIS A 875 10.00 17.29 6.30
CA HIS A 875 10.44 17.30 7.70
C HIS A 875 9.36 17.86 8.62
N SER A 876 8.71 18.96 8.25
CA SER A 876 7.60 19.55 9.02
C SER A 876 6.45 18.54 9.17
N ASP A 877 6.10 17.85 8.11
CA ASP A 877 5.06 16.81 8.11
C ASP A 877 5.38 15.66 9.06
N TYR A 878 6.65 15.29 9.11
CA TYR A 878 7.13 14.19 9.93
C TYR A 878 7.15 14.54 11.43
N LEU A 879 7.45 15.80 11.79
CA LEU A 879 7.51 16.28 13.17
C LEU A 879 6.22 15.99 13.98
N GLY A 880 5.05 16.02 13.34
CA GLY A 880 3.74 15.77 13.95
C GLY A 880 3.43 14.30 14.24
N THR A 881 4.32 13.36 13.89
CA THR A 881 4.02 11.93 13.97
C THR A 881 4.66 11.24 15.18
N ASN A 882 4.04 10.15 15.67
CA ASN A 882 4.66 9.30 16.70
C ASN A 882 5.92 8.60 16.15
N ALA A 883 5.96 8.33 14.84
CA ALA A 883 7.10 7.72 14.16
C ALA A 883 8.36 8.60 14.26
N TYR A 884 8.21 9.92 14.07
CA TYR A 884 9.31 10.87 14.26
C TYR A 884 9.95 10.76 15.64
N TRP A 885 9.13 10.67 16.69
CA TRP A 885 9.64 10.59 18.06
C TRP A 885 10.30 9.23 18.35
N ILE A 886 9.75 8.13 17.81
CA ILE A 886 10.40 6.81 17.90
C ILE A 886 11.78 6.86 17.25
N GLU A 887 11.89 7.39 16.03
CA GLU A 887 13.14 7.50 15.31
C GLU A 887 14.14 8.42 16.03
N THR A 888 13.70 9.60 16.44
CA THR A 888 14.51 10.58 17.16
C THR A 888 15.10 9.99 18.44
N LEU A 889 14.29 9.31 19.25
CA LEU A 889 14.76 8.73 20.51
C LEU A 889 15.60 7.47 20.29
N THR A 890 15.35 6.71 19.21
CA THR A 890 16.19 5.59 18.79
C THR A 890 17.57 6.06 18.33
N GLU A 891 17.64 7.11 17.51
CA GLU A 891 18.90 7.74 17.09
C GLU A 891 19.69 8.26 18.30
N GLN A 892 19.00 8.90 19.23
CA GLN A 892 19.62 9.37 20.46
C GLN A 892 20.14 8.21 21.33
N ALA A 893 19.36 7.14 21.46
CA ALA A 893 19.76 5.97 22.24
C ALA A 893 20.99 5.26 21.64
N ARG A 894 21.05 5.14 20.30
CA ARG A 894 22.12 4.41 19.60
C ARG A 894 23.38 5.24 19.38
N TYR A 895 23.23 6.49 18.98
CA TYR A 895 24.33 7.31 18.50
C TYR A 895 24.60 8.56 19.34
N HIS A 896 23.80 8.82 20.38
CA HIS A 896 23.85 10.06 21.18
C HIS A 896 23.75 11.32 20.30
N SER A 897 22.93 11.26 19.24
CA SER A 897 22.75 12.30 18.23
C SER A 897 21.44 13.04 18.43
N ASP A 898 21.48 14.37 18.35
CA ASP A 898 20.34 15.27 18.35
C ASP A 898 20.00 15.78 16.94
N ASP A 899 20.54 15.13 15.91
CA ASP A 899 20.41 15.56 14.51
C ASP A 899 18.94 15.73 14.10
N MET A 900 18.09 14.79 14.49
CA MET A 900 16.67 14.83 14.15
C MET A 900 15.97 16.11 14.65
N LEU A 901 16.27 16.55 15.85
CA LEU A 901 15.70 17.77 16.45
C LEU A 901 16.15 19.05 15.71
N THR A 902 17.30 19.03 15.09
CA THR A 902 17.91 20.21 14.46
C THR A 902 17.87 20.20 12.94
N ASN A 903 17.35 19.12 12.32
CA ASN A 903 17.32 18.94 10.86
C ASN A 903 16.64 20.10 10.13
N GLY A 904 15.50 20.62 10.61
CA GLY A 904 14.82 21.74 9.98
C GLY A 904 15.70 23.00 9.89
N LYS A 905 16.41 23.34 10.99
CA LYS A 905 17.34 24.48 11.01
C LYS A 905 18.58 24.20 10.16
N ALA A 906 19.09 22.98 10.19
CA ALA A 906 20.26 22.59 9.41
C ALA A 906 19.96 22.62 7.90
N LEU A 907 18.77 22.22 7.46
CA LEU A 907 18.31 22.36 6.07
C LEU A 907 18.28 23.81 5.60
N GLN A 908 17.81 24.74 6.45
CA GLN A 908 17.79 26.18 6.10
C GLN A 908 19.21 26.74 5.84
N ASN A 909 20.22 26.21 6.52
CA ASN A 909 21.60 26.67 6.43
C ASN A 909 22.42 26.00 5.30
N LEU A 910 21.83 25.07 4.55
CA LEU A 910 22.50 24.49 3.40
C LEU A 910 22.59 25.47 2.24
N THR A 911 23.66 25.35 1.49
CA THR A 911 23.95 26.16 0.32
C THR A 911 24.21 25.29 -0.91
N PRO A 912 24.06 25.81 -2.16
CA PRO A 912 24.43 25.08 -3.38
C PRO A 912 25.86 24.55 -3.35
N LYS A 913 26.80 25.25 -2.69
CA LYS A 913 28.21 24.82 -2.53
C LYS A 913 28.35 23.55 -1.68
N ASP A 914 27.44 23.32 -0.74
CA ASP A 914 27.47 22.10 0.06
C ASP A 914 27.10 20.88 -0.78
N ILE A 915 26.12 21.02 -1.65
CA ILE A 915 25.69 19.99 -2.61
C ILE A 915 26.80 19.72 -3.62
N GLN A 916 27.36 20.79 -4.20
CA GLN A 916 28.51 20.70 -5.10
C GLN A 916 29.68 19.93 -4.49
N ARG A 917 29.94 20.13 -3.19
CA ARG A 917 31.05 19.44 -2.47
C ARG A 917 30.76 17.93 -2.34
N ILE A 918 29.55 17.52 -2.10
CA ILE A 918 29.15 16.09 -2.09
C ILE A 918 29.31 15.50 -3.49
N ALA A 919 28.74 16.14 -4.51
CA ALA A 919 28.85 15.71 -5.91
C ALA A 919 30.33 15.58 -6.35
N ARG A 920 31.19 16.56 -6.03
CA ARG A 920 32.62 16.48 -6.32
C ARG A 920 33.33 15.31 -5.63
N ARG A 921 32.90 14.93 -4.44
CA ARG A 921 33.51 13.77 -3.75
C ARG A 921 33.12 12.47 -4.44
N LEU A 922 31.88 12.37 -4.89
CA LEU A 922 31.40 11.22 -5.64
C LEU A 922 32.08 11.10 -7.01
N THR A 923 32.09 12.15 -7.82
CA THR A 923 32.65 12.12 -9.18
C THR A 923 34.19 11.86 -9.21
N ARG A 924 34.90 12.08 -8.10
CA ARG A 924 36.32 11.76 -7.98
C ARG A 924 36.58 10.35 -7.46
N SER A 925 35.55 9.59 -7.13
CA SER A 925 35.73 8.23 -6.63
C SER A 925 36.07 7.27 -7.77
N PRO A 926 37.06 6.38 -7.61
CA PRO A 926 37.29 5.31 -8.55
C PRO A 926 36.39 4.07 -8.32
N HIS A 927 35.52 4.11 -7.31
CA HIS A 927 34.73 2.95 -6.90
C HIS A 927 33.31 3.08 -7.44
N THR A 928 33.03 2.28 -8.47
CA THR A 928 31.71 2.27 -9.15
C THR A 928 31.24 0.84 -9.38
N ALA A 929 29.93 0.64 -9.31
CA ALA A 929 29.26 -0.58 -9.72
C ALA A 929 28.20 -0.24 -10.75
N GLU A 930 28.35 -0.79 -11.94
CA GLU A 930 27.44 -0.68 -13.06
C GLU A 930 26.76 -2.03 -13.31
N ILE A 931 25.47 -2.05 -13.30
CA ILE A 931 24.68 -3.26 -13.48
C ILE A 931 23.62 -2.97 -14.53
N ILE A 932 23.68 -3.73 -15.63
CA ILE A 932 22.72 -3.64 -16.74
C ILE A 932 22.05 -5.00 -16.87
N LEU A 933 20.74 -5.01 -16.65
CA LEU A 933 19.92 -6.21 -16.75
C LEU A 933 19.08 -6.07 -18.01
N ASN A 934 19.45 -6.83 -19.04
CA ASN A 934 18.74 -6.85 -20.30
C ASN A 934 17.69 -7.96 -20.30
N GLY A 935 16.43 -7.58 -20.46
CA GLY A 935 15.40 -8.51 -20.85
C GLY A 935 15.60 -8.91 -22.32
N THR A 936 15.42 -10.18 -22.62
CA THR A 936 15.38 -10.69 -24.00
C THR A 936 13.99 -11.26 -24.28
N LYS A 937 13.56 -11.11 -25.56
CA LYS A 937 12.29 -11.72 -26.01
C LYS A 937 12.34 -13.21 -25.86
#